data_5be23e1deb4c3b905d6cb16145b830af
#
_entry.id   5be23e1deb4c3b905d6cb16145b830af
#
_cell.length_a   1.000
_cell.length_b   1.000
_cell.length_c   1.000
_cell.angle_alpha   90.00
_cell.angle_beta   90.00
_cell.angle_gamma   90.00
#
_symmetry.space_group_name_H-M   'P 1'
#
loop_
_entity.id
_entity.type
_entity.pdbx_description
1 polymer ?
#
loop_
_entity_poly.entity_id
_entity_poly.type
_entity_poly.pdbx_seq_one_letter_code
_entity_poly.pdbx_strand_id
1 'polypeptide(L)'
;MQRREFVRSSVFTLGSALLARSLSASPLDQLAPPAPPDPAVQRVLVMFKCHFDAGFIDTQAHVVRRYFDEYYPQAIRTAQQMRQSGARRYVWTTGSWLLYEYLEQASPSDRRRMERAIADRDIAWHALPFNWQTEMMDRSLISGSLSLSRGLDQRFGRTTTGAKMTDVPGHTRGLIAPLAEHGVTFLDIGVNGGSTPAEVPPLFVWRNPDGDSMVVMYHHEYGSIARVPGSDLAIAIVVRGDNSGPHTPQEIREIYADLGQRFPSAKIVATDLTEIANAVQPYRDKLPVETREIGDTWIYGVASDPLKVARYREVCRLRQAWISAGKLQTGDATDLALLRPLLLEAEHTWGTDTKTWLDFDHYTPHDLAEMLDTKNYKVVEFSWREKRQDLFDGIATLPAPLQEEARTAVAALAPKRPEMSGTPHPPGDEIETKHFILQFDPHTGAIRRLRNQQSGREWATPQHPLALFSYQTLSQQDYAQFIASYLTTKADWAYKDFGKPNIERFGARSQSWSPTLTELRVEQRPQGHRVVGRLTIDDPQALASGRAAFPRSLYLELLLPDAEPVVHLSFYCFDKAATRMPEALWLTFNPVVDDPRGWTIDKSDQPISPFDVVTAGSRHQHAVTTGFAYKDAQGSFEVETLDAPFIALGEKSPLNFSRSQPDLTSGIHCGLFNNAWGTNYIMWFGEDMRFRFLMRA
;
A
#
# COMPACT_ATOMS: atom_id res chain seq x y z
N MET A 1 8.59 -23.40 -26.02
CA MET A 1 8.43 -22.85 -27.38
C MET A 1 6.93 -22.84 -27.76
N GLN A 2 6.04 -22.41 -26.87
CA GLN A 2 4.57 -22.34 -27.10
C GLN A 2 3.90 -21.11 -26.48
N ARG A 3 4.66 -20.12 -25.96
CA ARG A 3 4.12 -18.87 -25.35
C ARG A 3 4.02 -17.67 -26.31
N ARG A 4 4.43 -17.79 -27.58
CA ARG A 4 4.38 -16.71 -28.57
C ARG A 4 3.09 -16.65 -29.41
N GLU A 5 2.21 -17.62 -29.34
CA GLU A 5 1.02 -17.66 -30.18
C GLU A 5 -0.28 -17.21 -29.49
N PHE A 6 -0.34 -17.15 -28.16
CA PHE A 6 -1.56 -16.72 -27.47
C PHE A 6 -1.80 -15.21 -27.46
N VAL A 7 -0.78 -14.40 -27.78
CA VAL A 7 -0.85 -12.93 -27.83
C VAL A 7 -1.25 -12.41 -29.23
N ARG A 8 -1.35 -13.28 -30.24
CA ARG A 8 -1.62 -12.86 -31.64
C ARG A 8 -3.08 -12.92 -32.10
N SER A 9 -4.03 -13.30 -31.27
CA SER A 9 -5.43 -13.48 -31.70
C SER A 9 -6.45 -12.69 -30.89
N SER A 10 -6.14 -11.44 -30.54
CA SER A 10 -7.17 -10.48 -30.16
C SER A 10 -6.82 -9.13 -30.72
N VAL A 11 -6.99 -8.97 -32.02
CA VAL A 11 -7.06 -7.66 -32.68
C VAL A 11 -8.35 -6.98 -32.20
N PHE A 12 -8.27 -6.20 -31.13
CA PHE A 12 -9.26 -5.20 -30.81
C PHE A 12 -8.84 -3.85 -31.38
N THR A 13 -9.09 -3.69 -32.66
CA THR A 13 -9.16 -2.38 -33.30
C THR A 13 -10.50 -1.77 -32.90
N LEU A 14 -10.53 -0.92 -31.88
CA LEU A 14 -11.66 -0.04 -31.64
C LEU A 14 -11.20 1.24 -30.94
N GLY A 15 -11.35 2.32 -31.71
CA GLY A 15 -11.94 3.55 -31.23
C GLY A 15 -11.15 4.39 -30.27
N SER A 16 -10.05 4.97 -30.77
CA SER A 16 -9.40 6.18 -30.22
C SER A 16 -10.32 7.42 -30.33
N ALA A 17 -11.49 7.39 -29.70
CA ALA A 17 -12.42 8.52 -29.81
C ALA A 17 -13.30 8.78 -28.58
N LEU A 18 -12.88 8.32 -27.40
CA LEU A 18 -13.45 8.78 -26.14
C LEU A 18 -12.37 8.79 -25.07
N LEU A 19 -11.25 9.45 -25.34
CA LEU A 19 -10.44 10.02 -24.29
C LEU A 19 -11.28 11.17 -23.69
N ALA A 20 -12.08 10.84 -22.68
CA ALA A 20 -12.50 11.83 -21.74
C ALA A 20 -11.20 12.57 -21.33
N ARG A 21 -11.15 13.87 -21.63
CA ARG A 21 -10.18 14.78 -21.04
C ARG A 21 -10.40 14.68 -19.52
N SER A 22 -9.65 13.80 -18.86
CA SER A 22 -9.26 14.10 -17.51
C SER A 22 -8.61 15.47 -17.64
N LEU A 23 -9.22 16.49 -17.07
CA LEU A 23 -8.62 17.79 -16.89
C LEU A 23 -7.46 17.57 -15.90
N SER A 24 -6.38 16.96 -16.39
CA SER A 24 -5.11 17.01 -15.67
C SER A 24 -4.79 18.49 -15.58
N ALA A 25 -4.72 19.01 -14.36
CA ALA A 25 -4.25 20.35 -14.09
C ALA A 25 -2.97 20.60 -14.92
N SER A 26 -2.84 21.77 -15.49
CA SER A 26 -1.60 22.17 -16.17
C SER A 26 -0.43 21.90 -15.20
N PRO A 27 0.75 21.46 -15.67
CA PRO A 27 1.93 21.40 -14.81
C PRO A 27 2.21 22.71 -14.06
N LEU A 28 1.75 23.84 -14.58
CA LEU A 28 1.81 25.14 -13.92
C LEU A 28 0.80 25.27 -12.78
N ASP A 29 -0.36 24.62 -12.86
CA ASP A 29 -1.37 24.65 -11.80
C ASP A 29 -0.93 23.82 -10.56
N GLN A 30 0.00 22.88 -10.76
CA GLN A 30 0.60 22.07 -9.69
C GLN A 30 1.79 22.80 -9.02
N LEU A 31 2.35 23.82 -9.65
CA LEU A 31 3.32 24.69 -9.00
C LEU A 31 2.58 25.62 -8.04
N ALA A 32 3.17 25.87 -6.89
CA ALA A 32 2.59 26.77 -5.87
C ALA A 32 2.07 28.07 -6.49
N PRO A 33 0.97 28.66 -5.95
CA PRO A 33 0.39 29.91 -6.48
C PRO A 33 1.44 30.98 -6.75
N PRO A 34 1.21 31.93 -7.70
CA PRO A 34 2.14 32.99 -7.97
C PRO A 34 2.51 33.72 -6.68
N ALA A 35 3.78 33.67 -6.30
CA ALA A 35 4.33 34.42 -5.19
C ALA A 35 5.03 35.68 -5.71
N PRO A 36 5.21 36.73 -4.88
CA PRO A 36 6.05 37.88 -5.26
C PRO A 36 7.43 37.39 -5.71
N PRO A 37 8.05 38.08 -6.70
CA PRO A 37 9.39 37.75 -7.16
C PRO A 37 10.41 37.72 -6.01
N ASP A 38 11.24 36.66 -5.95
CA ASP A 38 12.33 36.57 -4.98
C ASP A 38 13.70 36.71 -5.68
N PRO A 39 14.27 37.91 -5.71
CA PRO A 39 15.56 38.15 -6.33
C PRO A 39 16.74 37.64 -5.49
N ALA A 40 16.51 37.19 -4.25
CA ALA A 40 17.56 36.64 -3.41
C ALA A 40 17.95 35.22 -3.84
N VAL A 41 17.09 34.54 -4.57
CA VAL A 41 17.41 33.24 -5.16
C VAL A 41 18.28 33.46 -6.39
N GLN A 42 19.47 32.81 -6.38
CA GLN A 42 20.46 32.90 -7.47
C GLN A 42 20.51 31.65 -8.32
N ARG A 43 19.96 30.52 -7.81
CA ARG A 43 19.96 29.24 -8.49
C ARG A 43 18.62 28.53 -8.30
N VAL A 44 18.04 28.03 -9.39
CA VAL A 44 16.87 27.15 -9.36
C VAL A 44 17.22 25.82 -10.01
N LEU A 45 17.02 24.73 -9.29
CA LEU A 45 17.16 23.36 -9.80
C LEU A 45 15.79 22.84 -10.16
N VAL A 46 15.59 22.46 -11.44
CA VAL A 46 14.30 22.01 -11.96
C VAL A 46 14.38 20.54 -12.34
N MET A 47 13.54 19.68 -11.72
CA MET A 47 13.39 18.28 -12.07
C MET A 47 12.04 18.07 -12.78
N PHE A 48 12.07 17.34 -13.90
CA PHE A 48 10.88 17.00 -14.68
C PHE A 48 10.57 15.51 -14.59
N LYS A 49 9.32 15.17 -14.29
CA LYS A 49 8.82 13.80 -14.17
C LYS A 49 7.37 13.71 -14.68
N CYS A 50 6.92 12.51 -14.99
CA CYS A 50 5.51 12.14 -15.04
C CYS A 50 5.20 11.21 -13.87
N HIS A 51 4.04 11.36 -13.25
CA HIS A 51 3.52 10.38 -12.32
C HIS A 51 3.30 9.07 -13.06
N PHE A 52 3.78 7.98 -12.50
CA PHE A 52 3.67 6.63 -13.05
C PHE A 52 2.80 5.79 -12.16
N ASP A 53 1.73 5.28 -12.73
CA ASP A 53 0.89 4.21 -12.22
C ASP A 53 1.16 2.96 -13.03
N ALA A 54 1.36 1.82 -12.40
CA ALA A 54 1.42 0.56 -13.10
C ALA A 54 0.01 0.08 -13.47
N GLY A 55 -0.72 0.88 -14.26
CA GLY A 55 -2.12 0.71 -14.59
C GLY A 55 -2.88 2.03 -14.63
N PHE A 56 -4.00 2.13 -13.92
CA PHE A 56 -4.91 3.25 -13.75
C PHE A 56 -5.65 3.67 -15.03
N ILE A 57 -4.98 4.40 -15.94
CA ILE A 57 -5.60 4.86 -17.20
C ILE A 57 -5.92 3.72 -18.19
N ASP A 58 -5.27 2.57 -18.02
CA ASP A 58 -5.42 1.36 -18.83
C ASP A 58 -4.92 0.16 -18.00
N THR A 59 -4.85 -1.04 -18.57
CA THR A 59 -4.22 -2.20 -17.94
C THR A 59 -2.71 -1.96 -17.76
N GLN A 60 -2.10 -2.63 -16.79
CA GLN A 60 -0.67 -2.49 -16.47
C GLN A 60 0.21 -2.73 -17.70
N ALA A 61 -0.04 -3.83 -18.42
CA ALA A 61 0.76 -4.17 -19.61
C ALA A 61 0.68 -3.08 -20.69
N HIS A 62 -0.50 -2.50 -20.93
CA HIS A 62 -0.67 -1.42 -21.92
C HIS A 62 0.03 -0.14 -21.48
N VAL A 63 -0.06 0.23 -20.21
CA VAL A 63 0.62 1.42 -19.69
C VAL A 63 2.14 1.28 -19.84
N VAL A 64 2.73 0.15 -19.41
CA VAL A 64 4.16 -0.11 -19.54
C VAL A 64 4.61 -0.05 -21.01
N ARG A 65 3.84 -0.66 -21.92
CA ARG A 65 4.12 -0.60 -23.36
C ARG A 65 4.08 0.81 -23.91
N ARG A 66 3.12 1.67 -23.46
CA ARG A 66 3.04 3.08 -23.84
C ARG A 66 4.28 3.86 -23.42
N TYR A 67 4.80 3.61 -22.21
CA TYR A 67 6.08 4.21 -21.79
C TYR A 67 7.23 3.79 -22.71
N PHE A 68 7.28 2.53 -23.13
CA PHE A 68 8.35 2.01 -23.96
C PHE A 68 8.27 2.48 -25.41
N ASP A 69 7.09 2.41 -26.00
CA ASP A 69 6.90 2.62 -27.43
C ASP A 69 6.70 4.11 -27.78
N GLU A 70 6.15 4.91 -26.83
CA GLU A 70 5.79 6.29 -27.11
C GLU A 70 6.56 7.30 -26.22
N TYR A 71 6.52 7.15 -24.89
CA TYR A 71 6.96 8.19 -23.97
C TYR A 71 8.47 8.32 -23.87
N TYR A 72 9.23 7.24 -23.77
CA TYR A 72 10.69 7.33 -23.81
C TYR A 72 11.22 7.90 -25.16
N PRO A 73 10.76 7.43 -26.33
CA PRO A 73 11.13 8.06 -27.59
C PRO A 73 10.76 9.55 -27.66
N GLN A 74 9.59 9.95 -27.14
CA GLN A 74 9.17 11.36 -27.11
C GLN A 74 10.06 12.19 -26.17
N ALA A 75 10.33 11.72 -24.94
CA ALA A 75 11.18 12.41 -23.98
C ALA A 75 12.59 12.66 -24.55
N ILE A 76 13.18 11.66 -25.22
CA ILE A 76 14.49 11.78 -25.85
C ILE A 76 14.47 12.84 -26.94
N ARG A 77 13.46 12.83 -27.83
CA ARG A 77 13.32 13.86 -28.88
C ARG A 77 13.15 15.26 -28.28
N THR A 78 12.30 15.40 -27.27
CA THR A 78 12.09 16.67 -26.56
C THR A 78 13.38 17.19 -25.95
N ALA A 79 14.13 16.36 -25.25
CA ALA A 79 15.41 16.74 -24.64
C ALA A 79 16.43 17.20 -25.69
N GLN A 80 16.55 16.46 -26.80
CA GLN A 80 17.41 16.83 -27.93
C GLN A 80 17.03 18.19 -28.54
N GLN A 81 15.73 18.42 -28.76
CA GLN A 81 15.21 19.69 -29.25
C GLN A 81 15.53 20.87 -28.31
N MET A 82 15.34 20.65 -27.01
CA MET A 82 15.62 21.68 -26.01
C MET A 82 17.10 21.99 -25.85
N ARG A 83 17.98 21.02 -26.07
CA ARG A 83 19.45 21.26 -26.11
C ARG A 83 19.90 22.13 -27.25
N GLN A 84 19.28 21.98 -28.40
CA GLN A 84 19.63 22.81 -29.58
C GLN A 84 19.44 24.34 -29.35
N SER A 85 18.67 24.72 -28.34
CA SER A 85 18.48 26.12 -27.92
C SER A 85 19.54 26.60 -26.90
N GLY A 86 20.63 25.87 -26.66
CA GLY A 86 21.86 26.32 -26.00
C GLY A 86 22.12 25.76 -24.60
N ALA A 87 21.20 25.73 -23.67
CA ALA A 87 21.40 25.19 -22.34
C ALA A 87 20.63 23.88 -22.13
N ARG A 88 21.11 23.00 -21.22
CA ARG A 88 20.33 21.86 -20.79
C ARG A 88 19.02 22.37 -20.15
N ARG A 89 17.90 22.19 -20.83
CA ARG A 89 16.59 22.69 -20.41
C ARG A 89 15.58 21.60 -20.09
N TYR A 90 15.94 20.32 -20.28
CA TYR A 90 15.06 19.21 -20.00
C TYR A 90 15.85 17.95 -19.66
N VAL A 91 15.56 17.37 -18.51
CA VAL A 91 16.02 16.06 -18.07
C VAL A 91 14.78 15.32 -17.58
N TRP A 92 14.40 14.25 -18.28
CA TRP A 92 13.23 13.49 -17.85
C TRP A 92 13.62 12.36 -16.88
N THR A 93 13.12 12.45 -15.65
CA THR A 93 13.42 11.51 -14.58
C THR A 93 12.29 10.49 -14.42
N THR A 94 12.62 9.20 -14.33
CA THR A 94 11.68 8.11 -14.06
C THR A 94 12.10 7.32 -12.84
N GLY A 95 11.21 6.44 -12.34
CA GLY A 95 11.59 5.42 -11.38
C GLY A 95 12.59 4.42 -11.98
N SER A 96 13.41 3.82 -11.13
CA SER A 96 14.47 2.88 -11.58
C SER A 96 13.90 1.62 -12.24
N TRP A 97 12.76 1.09 -11.78
CA TRP A 97 12.13 -0.10 -12.34
C TRP A 97 11.76 0.06 -13.82
N LEU A 98 11.10 1.16 -14.16
CA LEU A 98 10.61 1.40 -15.52
C LEU A 98 11.76 1.50 -16.53
N LEU A 99 12.86 2.19 -16.16
CA LEU A 99 14.04 2.29 -17.00
C LEU A 99 14.78 0.96 -17.10
N TYR A 100 14.88 0.22 -15.97
CA TYR A 100 15.49 -1.10 -15.95
C TYR A 100 14.75 -2.06 -16.89
N GLU A 101 13.42 -2.15 -16.77
CA GLU A 101 12.57 -2.98 -17.64
C GLU A 101 12.71 -2.60 -19.12
N TYR A 102 12.76 -1.30 -19.42
CA TYR A 102 12.97 -0.85 -20.79
C TYR A 102 14.29 -1.37 -21.36
N LEU A 103 15.38 -1.23 -20.61
CA LEU A 103 16.71 -1.66 -21.04
C LEU A 103 16.82 -3.19 -21.22
N GLU A 104 16.07 -3.95 -20.41
CA GLU A 104 16.03 -5.42 -20.56
C GLU A 104 15.22 -5.88 -21.78
N GLN A 105 14.14 -5.17 -22.11
CA GLN A 105 13.17 -5.58 -23.13
C GLN A 105 13.38 -4.90 -24.49
N ALA A 106 14.10 -3.79 -24.54
CA ALA A 106 14.29 -2.98 -25.74
C ALA A 106 15.10 -3.73 -26.83
N SER A 107 14.75 -3.45 -28.09
CA SER A 107 15.57 -3.89 -29.22
C SER A 107 17.01 -3.37 -29.10
N PRO A 108 18.01 -4.01 -29.74
CA PRO A 108 19.39 -3.50 -29.69
C PRO A 108 19.54 -2.07 -30.20
N SER A 109 18.71 -1.61 -31.13
CA SER A 109 18.72 -0.24 -31.65
C SER A 109 18.14 0.74 -30.62
N ASP A 110 17.04 0.38 -29.99
CA ASP A 110 16.35 1.23 -28.99
C ASP A 110 17.16 1.30 -27.70
N ARG A 111 17.77 0.19 -27.29
CA ARG A 111 18.70 0.16 -26.15
C ARG A 111 19.87 1.13 -26.37
N ARG A 112 20.54 1.09 -27.54
CA ARG A 112 21.62 2.03 -27.85
C ARG A 112 21.15 3.50 -27.89
N ARG A 113 19.91 3.75 -28.33
CA ARG A 113 19.32 5.10 -28.29
C ARG A 113 19.13 5.58 -26.86
N MET A 114 18.61 4.72 -25.98
CA MET A 114 18.44 5.02 -24.56
C MET A 114 19.81 5.24 -23.87
N GLU A 115 20.78 4.38 -24.11
CA GLU A 115 22.13 4.48 -23.54
C GLU A 115 22.79 5.83 -23.91
N ARG A 116 22.62 6.30 -25.16
CA ARG A 116 23.08 7.64 -25.56
C ARG A 116 22.32 8.74 -24.83
N ALA A 117 21.00 8.63 -24.71
CA ALA A 117 20.20 9.62 -24.00
C ALA A 117 20.55 9.72 -22.50
N ILE A 118 20.90 8.59 -21.89
CA ILE A 118 21.40 8.53 -20.51
C ILE A 118 22.79 9.20 -20.43
N ALA A 119 23.70 8.88 -21.34
CA ALA A 119 25.04 9.48 -21.38
C ALA A 119 24.98 10.99 -21.59
N ASP A 120 24.07 11.46 -22.43
CA ASP A 120 23.78 12.88 -22.69
C ASP A 120 23.05 13.57 -21.54
N ARG A 121 22.61 12.82 -20.53
CA ARG A 121 21.76 13.27 -19.40
C ARG A 121 20.41 13.84 -19.85
N ASP A 122 19.82 13.30 -20.89
CA ASP A 122 18.45 13.59 -21.31
C ASP A 122 17.44 12.79 -20.51
N ILE A 123 17.83 11.57 -20.11
CA ILE A 123 17.05 10.65 -19.26
C ILE A 123 17.84 10.39 -17.98
N ALA A 124 17.11 10.40 -16.86
CA ALA A 124 17.62 10.11 -15.54
C ALA A 124 16.66 9.15 -14.78
N TRP A 125 17.14 8.62 -13.67
CA TRP A 125 16.33 7.83 -12.73
C TRP A 125 16.55 8.30 -11.32
N HIS A 126 15.61 7.94 -10.44
CA HIS A 126 15.76 8.09 -8.98
C HIS A 126 15.88 6.70 -8.32
N ALA A 127 16.30 6.68 -7.05
CA ALA A 127 16.64 5.45 -6.35
C ALA A 127 15.49 4.44 -6.26
N LEU A 128 14.26 4.92 -6.06
CA LEU A 128 13.09 4.07 -5.90
C LEU A 128 12.56 3.55 -7.26
N PRO A 129 12.02 2.33 -7.31
CA PRO A 129 11.42 1.74 -8.51
C PRO A 129 10.25 2.56 -9.05
N PHE A 130 9.29 2.88 -8.21
CA PHE A 130 8.03 3.60 -8.49
C PHE A 130 7.37 4.03 -7.17
N ASN A 131 6.08 4.34 -7.18
CA ASN A 131 5.33 4.74 -5.97
C ASN A 131 4.79 3.52 -5.25
N TRP A 132 4.97 3.45 -3.93
CA TRP A 132 4.61 2.31 -3.10
C TRP A 132 3.67 2.66 -1.97
N GLN A 133 2.89 1.67 -1.56
CA GLN A 133 2.36 1.58 -0.21
C GLN A 133 3.42 0.95 0.69
N THR A 134 4.29 1.79 1.22
CA THR A 134 5.53 1.37 1.89
C THR A 134 5.32 0.51 3.13
N GLU A 135 4.15 0.62 3.77
CA GLU A 135 3.77 -0.20 4.93
C GLU A 135 3.47 -1.66 4.59
N MET A 136 3.33 -1.99 3.30
CA MET A 136 3.22 -3.38 2.84
C MET A 136 4.56 -4.09 2.71
N MET A 137 5.68 -3.36 2.80
CA MET A 137 7.00 -3.87 2.49
C MET A 137 7.79 -4.17 3.75
N ASP A 138 8.48 -5.29 3.76
CA ASP A 138 9.52 -5.56 4.75
C ASP A 138 10.85 -4.86 4.38
N ARG A 139 11.75 -4.71 5.36
CA ARG A 139 13.05 -4.07 5.19
C ARG A 139 13.89 -4.73 4.08
N SER A 140 13.87 -6.07 4.00
CA SER A 140 14.62 -6.83 3.00
C SER A 140 14.13 -6.56 1.58
N LEU A 141 12.81 -6.40 1.41
CA LEU A 141 12.21 -6.08 0.12
C LEU A 141 12.55 -4.64 -0.30
N ILE A 142 12.48 -3.67 0.63
CA ILE A 142 12.90 -2.29 0.37
C ILE A 142 14.37 -2.26 -0.06
N SER A 143 15.27 -2.90 0.70
CA SER A 143 16.70 -2.97 0.38
C SER A 143 16.97 -3.64 -0.96
N GLY A 144 16.28 -4.76 -1.24
CA GLY A 144 16.39 -5.48 -2.50
C GLY A 144 15.95 -4.64 -3.71
N SER A 145 14.90 -3.84 -3.55
CA SER A 145 14.38 -2.97 -4.61
C SER A 145 15.39 -1.93 -5.09
N LEU A 146 16.22 -1.43 -4.18
CA LEU A 146 17.28 -0.46 -4.48
C LEU A 146 18.40 -1.05 -5.35
N SER A 147 18.48 -2.38 -5.46
CA SER A 147 19.41 -3.05 -6.37
C SER A 147 19.13 -2.74 -7.84
N LEU A 148 17.89 -2.35 -8.21
CA LEU A 148 17.56 -1.90 -9.56
C LEU A 148 18.30 -0.61 -9.91
N SER A 149 18.21 0.42 -9.05
CA SER A 149 18.92 1.69 -9.29
C SER A 149 20.43 1.51 -9.22
N ARG A 150 20.94 0.66 -8.34
CA ARG A 150 22.37 0.33 -8.26
C ARG A 150 22.88 -0.40 -9.51
N GLY A 151 22.09 -1.31 -10.07
CA GLY A 151 22.40 -1.95 -11.33
C GLY A 151 22.52 -0.95 -12.48
N LEU A 152 21.62 0.04 -12.53
CA LEU A 152 21.70 1.16 -13.46
C LEU A 152 22.94 2.03 -13.19
N ASP A 153 23.21 2.34 -11.93
CA ASP A 153 24.38 3.14 -11.51
C ASP A 153 25.68 2.48 -11.94
N GLN A 154 25.82 1.18 -11.70
CA GLN A 154 27.01 0.41 -12.13
C GLN A 154 27.16 0.40 -13.64
N ARG A 155 26.06 0.20 -14.38
CA ARG A 155 26.05 0.16 -15.85
C ARG A 155 26.45 1.49 -16.49
N PHE A 156 26.07 2.62 -15.87
CA PHE A 156 26.27 3.95 -16.45
C PHE A 156 27.28 4.82 -15.71
N GLY A 157 28.00 4.29 -14.71
CA GLY A 157 29.02 5.02 -13.95
C GLY A 157 28.44 6.20 -13.16
N ARG A 158 27.27 6.00 -12.52
CA ARG A 158 26.57 7.04 -11.71
C ARG A 158 26.44 6.60 -10.25
N THR A 159 25.99 7.54 -9.42
CA THR A 159 25.61 7.29 -8.02
C THR A 159 24.32 8.02 -7.77
N THR A 160 23.24 7.29 -7.53
CA THR A 160 21.91 7.83 -7.31
C THR A 160 21.65 8.01 -5.82
N THR A 161 21.48 9.24 -5.36
CA THR A 161 21.28 9.61 -3.95
C THR A 161 19.94 10.27 -3.66
N GLY A 162 19.14 10.52 -4.70
CA GLY A 162 17.81 11.12 -4.59
C GLY A 162 16.69 10.13 -4.93
N ALA A 163 15.59 10.22 -4.21
CA ALA A 163 14.40 9.40 -4.35
C ALA A 163 13.13 10.25 -4.45
N LYS A 164 12.08 9.71 -5.07
CA LYS A 164 10.78 10.38 -5.16
C LYS A 164 9.63 9.40 -5.02
N MET A 165 8.61 9.84 -4.30
CA MET A 165 7.26 9.27 -4.25
C MET A 165 6.24 10.31 -4.67
N THR A 166 5.18 9.90 -5.33
CA THR A 166 4.02 10.73 -5.64
C THR A 166 2.74 9.99 -5.33
N ASP A 167 1.67 10.73 -5.12
CA ASP A 167 0.30 10.26 -4.89
C ASP A 167 0.04 9.83 -3.45
N VAL A 168 0.62 8.74 -3.00
CA VAL A 168 0.48 8.21 -1.64
C VAL A 168 0.78 9.29 -0.59
N PRO A 169 -0.17 9.59 0.35
CA PRO A 169 -0.07 10.76 1.21
C PRO A 169 1.02 10.72 2.26
N GLY A 170 1.53 9.54 2.57
CA GLY A 170 2.60 9.39 3.55
C GLY A 170 3.23 8.02 3.50
N HIS A 171 4.34 7.89 4.20
CA HIS A 171 5.17 6.70 4.21
C HIS A 171 5.63 6.37 5.61
N THR A 172 6.02 5.11 5.84
CA THR A 172 6.54 4.70 7.14
C THR A 172 7.97 5.20 7.37
N ARG A 173 8.25 5.58 8.61
CA ARG A 173 9.61 5.87 9.10
C ARG A 173 10.56 4.68 8.93
N GLY A 174 10.04 3.47 8.82
CA GLY A 174 10.79 2.25 8.50
C GLY A 174 11.58 2.29 7.19
N LEU A 175 11.26 3.23 6.28
CA LEU A 175 12.03 3.48 5.06
C LEU A 175 13.42 4.07 5.29
N ILE A 176 13.62 4.81 6.38
CA ILE A 176 14.81 5.65 6.56
C ILE A 176 16.08 4.82 6.57
N ALA A 177 16.12 3.76 7.39
CA ALA A 177 17.32 2.93 7.52
C ALA A 177 17.72 2.26 6.19
N PRO A 178 16.87 1.50 5.49
CA PRO A 178 17.27 0.87 4.24
C PRO A 178 17.65 1.87 3.14
N LEU A 179 17.01 3.05 3.08
CA LEU A 179 17.40 4.09 2.12
C LEU A 179 18.76 4.69 2.47
N ALA A 180 19.03 5.01 3.74
CA ALA A 180 20.31 5.56 4.20
C ALA A 180 21.47 4.57 3.99
N GLU A 181 21.29 3.29 4.31
CA GLU A 181 22.26 2.21 4.07
C GLU A 181 22.63 2.09 2.58
N HIS A 182 21.71 2.48 1.70
CA HIS A 182 21.92 2.48 0.27
C HIS A 182 22.40 3.83 -0.29
N GLY A 183 22.75 4.79 0.59
CA GLY A 183 23.31 6.08 0.23
C GLY A 183 22.28 7.08 -0.30
N VAL A 184 20.98 6.82 -0.11
CA VAL A 184 19.93 7.79 -0.43
C VAL A 184 19.90 8.87 0.66
N THR A 185 20.06 10.13 0.29
CA THR A 185 20.17 11.25 1.22
C THR A 185 19.04 12.28 1.09
N PHE A 186 18.21 12.13 0.04
CA PHE A 186 17.09 13.01 -0.24
C PHE A 186 15.87 12.22 -0.74
N LEU A 187 14.70 12.50 -0.17
CA LEU A 187 13.41 11.95 -0.59
C LEU A 187 12.42 13.08 -0.83
N ASP A 188 11.87 13.15 -2.03
CA ASP A 188 10.76 14.04 -2.37
C ASP A 188 9.44 13.25 -2.30
N ILE A 189 8.44 13.82 -1.61
CA ILE A 189 7.09 13.24 -1.43
C ILE A 189 6.07 14.27 -1.87
N GLY A 190 5.39 13.98 -2.98
CA GLY A 190 4.30 14.81 -3.52
C GLY A 190 2.95 14.13 -3.33
N VAL A 191 2.14 14.65 -2.44
CA VAL A 191 0.85 14.06 -2.03
C VAL A 191 -0.23 14.32 -3.07
N ASN A 192 -1.16 13.38 -3.23
CA ASN A 192 -2.37 13.53 -4.05
C ASN A 192 -3.14 14.82 -3.71
N GLY A 193 -3.51 15.58 -4.73
CA GLY A 193 -4.17 16.88 -4.56
C GLY A 193 -5.55 16.85 -3.89
N GLY A 194 -6.20 15.68 -3.80
CA GLY A 194 -7.45 15.49 -3.07
C GLY A 194 -7.27 15.13 -1.60
N SER A 195 -6.10 14.67 -1.21
CA SER A 195 -5.82 14.14 0.12
C SER A 195 -5.31 15.20 1.09
N THR A 196 -5.71 15.12 2.34
CA THR A 196 -5.12 15.96 3.41
C THR A 196 -3.67 15.56 3.63
N PRO A 197 -2.70 16.47 3.44
CA PRO A 197 -1.30 16.21 3.72
C PRO A 197 -1.02 16.16 5.22
N ALA A 198 -0.01 15.38 5.61
CA ALA A 198 0.49 15.36 6.98
C ALA A 198 1.06 16.72 7.40
N GLU A 199 0.92 17.08 8.67
CA GLU A 199 1.45 18.34 9.22
C GLU A 199 2.95 18.20 9.55
N VAL A 200 3.77 18.32 8.52
CA VAL A 200 5.25 18.33 8.63
C VAL A 200 5.81 19.58 7.93
N PRO A 201 7.04 20.00 8.24
CA PRO A 201 7.69 21.08 7.51
C PRO A 201 7.86 20.71 6.02
N PRO A 202 7.82 21.70 5.08
CA PRO A 202 7.96 21.41 3.65
C PRO A 202 9.36 20.91 3.25
N LEU A 203 10.36 21.17 4.06
CA LEU A 203 11.73 20.66 3.92
C LEU A 203 12.30 20.41 5.31
N PHE A 204 12.65 19.17 5.61
CA PHE A 204 13.09 18.75 6.95
C PHE A 204 14.06 17.57 6.89
N VAL A 205 14.71 17.28 8.00
CA VAL A 205 15.47 16.04 8.21
C VAL A 205 14.56 15.04 8.90
N TRP A 206 14.24 13.95 8.23
CA TRP A 206 13.50 12.84 8.84
C TRP A 206 14.49 11.85 9.44
N ARG A 207 14.35 11.59 10.74
CA ARG A 207 15.31 10.78 11.51
C ARG A 207 14.59 9.64 12.24
N ASN A 208 15.15 8.44 12.15
CA ASN A 208 14.70 7.30 12.93
C ASN A 208 15.36 7.27 14.33
N PRO A 209 14.88 6.43 15.26
CA PRO A 209 15.46 6.30 16.60
C PRO A 209 16.92 5.84 16.61
N ASP A 210 17.37 5.10 15.60
CA ASP A 210 18.72 4.55 15.47
C ASP A 210 19.74 5.60 14.98
N GLY A 211 19.26 6.78 14.58
CA GLY A 211 20.08 7.91 14.14
C GLY A 211 20.22 8.05 12.63
N ASP A 212 19.76 7.08 11.83
CA ASP A 212 19.70 7.23 10.38
C ASP A 212 18.75 8.35 10.00
N SER A 213 19.06 9.04 8.92
CA SER A 213 18.26 10.19 8.52
C SER A 213 18.52 10.63 7.09
N MET A 214 17.51 11.28 6.50
CA MET A 214 17.59 11.87 5.18
C MET A 214 16.87 13.22 5.14
N VAL A 215 17.17 14.04 4.15
CA VAL A 215 16.38 15.25 3.88
C VAL A 215 15.14 14.86 3.14
N VAL A 216 13.98 15.35 3.60
CA VAL A 216 12.69 15.15 2.95
C VAL A 216 12.14 16.49 2.49
N MET A 217 11.71 16.54 1.23
CA MET A 217 10.83 17.60 0.71
C MET A 217 9.42 17.00 0.66
N TYR A 218 8.48 17.59 1.40
CA TYR A 218 7.11 17.10 1.51
C TYR A 218 6.15 18.20 1.11
N HIS A 219 5.26 17.93 0.18
CA HIS A 219 4.34 18.94 -0.34
C HIS A 219 3.03 18.35 -0.82
N HIS A 220 1.97 19.15 -0.76
CA HIS A 220 0.71 18.86 -1.40
C HIS A 220 0.88 19.01 -2.93
N GLU A 221 0.13 18.23 -3.72
CA GLU A 221 0.29 18.05 -5.16
C GLU A 221 1.57 17.29 -5.55
N TYR A 222 1.65 16.81 -6.79
CA TYR A 222 2.76 15.99 -7.29
C TYR A 222 4.05 16.78 -7.48
N GLY A 223 3.94 18.08 -7.71
CA GLY A 223 5.04 19.01 -7.89
C GLY A 223 4.95 20.20 -6.95
N SER A 224 6.07 20.88 -6.72
CA SER A 224 6.13 22.08 -5.89
C SER A 224 7.42 22.87 -6.12
N ILE A 225 7.44 24.08 -5.58
CA ILE A 225 8.64 24.92 -5.50
C ILE A 225 8.95 25.18 -4.03
N ALA A 226 10.19 24.91 -3.62
CA ALA A 226 10.67 25.20 -2.28
C ALA A 226 11.98 25.96 -2.31
N ARG A 227 12.08 27.04 -1.51
CA ARG A 227 13.37 27.68 -1.20
C ARG A 227 14.07 26.90 -0.12
N VAL A 228 15.35 26.61 -0.32
CA VAL A 228 16.17 25.94 0.70
C VAL A 228 16.53 26.96 1.80
N PRO A 229 16.16 26.72 3.07
CA PRO A 229 16.41 27.64 4.17
C PRO A 229 17.89 28.00 4.34
N GLY A 230 18.17 29.31 4.49
CA GLY A 230 19.53 29.81 4.69
C GLY A 230 20.44 29.71 3.46
N SER A 231 19.85 29.61 2.26
CA SER A 231 20.57 29.55 0.98
C SER A 231 19.99 30.54 -0.05
N ASP A 232 20.67 30.64 -1.20
CA ASP A 232 20.21 31.29 -2.42
C ASP A 232 19.64 30.29 -3.45
N LEU A 233 19.32 29.06 -3.00
CA LEU A 233 18.85 27.94 -3.81
C LEU A 233 17.32 27.77 -3.69
N ALA A 234 16.66 27.55 -4.81
CA ALA A 234 15.30 27.00 -4.87
C ALA A 234 15.27 25.67 -5.66
N ILE A 235 14.34 24.81 -5.29
CA ILE A 235 14.06 23.52 -5.93
C ILE A 235 12.69 23.64 -6.58
N ALA A 236 12.57 23.24 -7.84
CA ALA A 236 11.31 23.13 -8.55
C ALA A 236 11.10 21.68 -9.01
N ILE A 237 10.15 21.01 -8.41
CA ILE A 237 9.70 19.67 -8.79
C ILE A 237 8.49 19.83 -9.72
N VAL A 238 8.65 19.44 -10.98
CA VAL A 238 7.63 19.63 -12.03
C VAL A 238 7.19 18.25 -12.51
N VAL A 239 5.95 17.90 -12.22
CA VAL A 239 5.40 16.59 -12.51
C VAL A 239 4.14 16.70 -13.37
N ARG A 240 4.03 15.91 -14.42
CA ARG A 240 2.76 15.68 -15.12
C ARG A 240 1.98 14.57 -14.43
N GLY A 241 0.65 14.71 -14.41
CA GLY A 241 -0.23 13.75 -13.75
C GLY A 241 -0.37 12.42 -14.49
N ASP A 242 -0.91 11.49 -13.84
CA ASP A 242 -1.38 10.13 -14.15
C ASP A 242 -1.05 9.61 -15.57
N ASN A 243 0.16 9.08 -15.73
CA ASN A 243 0.59 8.46 -17.00
C ASN A 243 0.42 9.35 -18.26
N SER A 244 0.41 10.70 -18.11
CA SER A 244 0.23 11.62 -19.23
C SER A 244 1.48 11.82 -20.11
N GLY A 245 2.58 11.17 -19.76
CA GLY A 245 3.84 11.15 -20.52
C GLY A 245 4.74 12.39 -20.31
N PRO A 246 5.77 12.58 -21.13
CA PRO A 246 6.73 13.66 -20.98
C PRO A 246 6.15 15.02 -21.36
N HIS A 247 6.71 16.08 -20.77
CA HIS A 247 6.36 17.47 -21.10
C HIS A 247 6.62 17.77 -22.57
N THR A 248 5.76 18.60 -23.14
CA THR A 248 5.97 19.16 -24.48
C THR A 248 6.99 20.31 -24.44
N PRO A 249 7.64 20.62 -25.57
CA PRO A 249 8.54 21.78 -25.64
C PRO A 249 7.87 23.14 -25.29
N GLN A 250 6.56 23.22 -25.48
CA GLN A 250 5.81 24.45 -25.13
C GLN A 250 5.64 24.53 -23.61
N GLU A 251 5.16 23.48 -22.95
CA GLU A 251 5.03 23.43 -21.49
C GLU A 251 6.37 23.72 -20.79
N ILE A 252 7.48 23.14 -21.31
CA ILE A 252 8.80 23.39 -20.75
C ILE A 252 9.17 24.89 -20.85
N ARG A 253 8.89 25.57 -21.98
CA ARG A 253 9.14 27.02 -22.12
C ARG A 253 8.28 27.85 -21.17
N GLU A 254 7.02 27.50 -20.99
CA GLU A 254 6.09 28.15 -20.06
C GLU A 254 6.57 28.03 -18.61
N ILE A 255 7.02 26.81 -18.21
CA ILE A 255 7.61 26.58 -16.89
C ILE A 255 8.85 27.40 -16.64
N TYR A 256 9.75 27.51 -17.63
CA TYR A 256 10.93 28.35 -17.51
C TYR A 256 10.59 29.85 -17.46
N ALA A 257 9.56 30.29 -18.18
CA ALA A 257 9.09 31.68 -18.13
C ALA A 257 8.50 32.02 -16.76
N ASP A 258 7.67 31.12 -16.18
CA ASP A 258 7.12 31.27 -14.83
C ASP A 258 8.24 31.30 -13.77
N LEU A 259 9.16 30.36 -13.80
CA LEU A 259 10.31 30.35 -12.89
C LEU A 259 11.19 31.59 -13.02
N GLY A 260 11.37 32.13 -14.25
CA GLY A 260 12.11 33.37 -14.48
C GLY A 260 11.41 34.60 -13.91
N GLN A 261 10.07 34.63 -13.88
CA GLN A 261 9.30 35.67 -13.21
C GLN A 261 9.40 35.60 -11.70
N ARG A 262 9.31 34.37 -11.13
CA ARG A 262 9.43 34.13 -9.68
C ARG A 262 10.83 34.43 -9.16
N PHE A 263 11.87 34.11 -9.93
CA PHE A 263 13.27 34.19 -9.54
C PHE A 263 14.10 34.98 -10.59
N PRO A 264 13.91 36.29 -10.68
CA PRO A 264 14.46 37.09 -11.78
C PRO A 264 15.98 37.14 -11.83
N SER A 265 16.68 36.87 -10.70
CA SER A 265 18.14 36.86 -10.61
C SER A 265 18.73 35.45 -10.76
N ALA A 266 17.89 34.41 -10.88
CA ALA A 266 18.37 33.07 -10.77
C ALA A 266 18.81 32.44 -12.10
N LYS A 267 19.88 31.64 -12.04
CA LYS A 267 20.21 30.68 -13.08
C LYS A 267 19.32 29.42 -12.89
N ILE A 268 18.42 29.20 -13.83
CA ILE A 268 17.50 28.02 -13.82
C ILE A 268 18.15 26.90 -14.61
N VAL A 269 18.28 25.71 -13.98
CA VAL A 269 18.99 24.54 -14.53
C VAL A 269 18.13 23.29 -14.40
N ALA A 270 17.86 22.61 -15.52
CA ALA A 270 17.27 21.26 -15.49
C ALA A 270 18.24 20.25 -14.89
N THR A 271 17.73 19.38 -14.03
CA THR A 271 18.56 18.48 -13.24
C THR A 271 17.82 17.17 -12.92
N ASP A 272 18.48 16.26 -12.21
CA ASP A 272 17.92 15.07 -11.59
C ASP A 272 17.90 15.21 -10.05
N LEU A 273 17.30 14.24 -9.37
CA LEU A 273 17.17 14.26 -7.90
C LEU A 273 18.51 14.09 -7.17
N THR A 274 19.51 13.50 -7.79
CA THR A 274 20.85 13.37 -7.21
C THR A 274 21.57 14.75 -7.13
N GLU A 275 21.46 15.55 -8.18
CA GLU A 275 22.00 16.91 -8.15
C GLU A 275 21.26 17.78 -7.12
N ILE A 276 19.95 17.60 -6.96
CA ILE A 276 19.17 18.27 -5.89
C ILE A 276 19.65 17.80 -4.52
N ALA A 277 19.74 16.50 -4.30
CA ALA A 277 20.24 15.92 -3.05
C ALA A 277 21.58 16.55 -2.66
N ASN A 278 22.55 16.55 -3.58
CA ASN A 278 23.89 17.11 -3.34
C ASN A 278 23.85 18.63 -3.04
N ALA A 279 22.96 19.37 -3.71
CA ALA A 279 22.86 20.82 -3.52
C ALA A 279 22.22 21.20 -2.17
N VAL A 280 21.38 20.34 -1.59
CA VAL A 280 20.72 20.59 -0.30
C VAL A 280 21.58 20.17 0.90
N GLN A 281 22.44 19.17 0.75
CA GLN A 281 23.26 18.66 1.86
C GLN A 281 24.04 19.72 2.66
N PRO A 282 24.65 20.77 2.06
CA PRO A 282 25.33 21.82 2.82
C PRO A 282 24.43 22.62 3.77
N TYR A 283 23.12 22.54 3.58
CA TYR A 283 22.13 23.29 4.36
C TYR A 283 21.35 22.40 5.33
N ARG A 284 21.65 21.09 5.38
CA ARG A 284 20.93 20.09 6.16
C ARG A 284 20.77 20.47 7.63
N ASP A 285 21.83 20.96 8.26
CA ASP A 285 21.84 21.33 9.69
C ASP A 285 20.98 22.55 10.02
N LYS A 286 20.49 23.26 8.99
CA LYS A 286 19.56 24.40 9.14
C LYS A 286 18.10 23.99 9.02
N LEU A 287 17.84 22.74 8.67
CA LEU A 287 16.50 22.23 8.49
C LEU A 287 15.91 21.71 9.82
N PRO A 288 14.61 21.88 10.04
CA PRO A 288 13.94 21.26 11.18
C PRO A 288 14.06 19.73 11.13
N VAL A 289 14.03 19.09 12.28
CA VAL A 289 14.11 17.62 12.41
C VAL A 289 12.73 17.10 12.79
N GLU A 290 12.24 16.11 12.05
CA GLU A 290 11.06 15.31 12.38
C GLU A 290 11.51 13.88 12.71
N THR A 291 10.98 13.31 13.80
CA THR A 291 11.32 11.95 14.25
C THR A 291 10.13 11.02 14.31
N ARG A 292 8.92 11.56 14.15
CA ARG A 292 7.67 10.81 14.24
C ARG A 292 7.36 10.06 12.93
N GLU A 293 6.48 9.10 13.05
CA GLU A 293 5.85 8.41 11.91
C GLU A 293 4.95 9.37 11.13
N ILE A 294 4.91 9.24 9.81
CA ILE A 294 3.93 9.92 8.96
C ILE A 294 2.76 8.98 8.67
N GLY A 295 3.05 7.80 8.14
CA GLY A 295 2.09 6.77 7.80
C GLY A 295 1.25 7.08 6.55
N ASP A 296 0.66 6.04 5.99
CA ASP A 296 -0.15 6.11 4.78
C ASP A 296 -1.65 6.18 5.11
N THR A 297 -2.27 7.33 4.87
CA THR A 297 -3.72 7.51 5.09
C THR A 297 -4.59 6.79 4.07
N TRP A 298 -4.00 6.17 3.05
CA TRP A 298 -4.67 5.32 2.06
C TRP A 298 -4.60 3.82 2.37
N ILE A 299 -3.91 3.46 3.43
CA ILE A 299 -3.53 2.07 3.72
C ILE A 299 -4.73 1.11 3.88
N TYR A 300 -5.93 1.60 4.20
CA TYR A 300 -7.12 0.75 4.31
C TYR A 300 -7.46 0.03 2.98
N GLY A 301 -7.05 0.59 1.84
CA GLY A 301 -7.25 -0.01 0.52
C GLY A 301 -6.55 -1.36 0.36
N VAL A 302 -5.47 -1.64 1.09
CA VAL A 302 -4.74 -2.92 0.98
C VAL A 302 -5.58 -4.13 1.42
N ALA A 303 -6.58 -3.92 2.26
CA ALA A 303 -7.50 -4.97 2.66
C ALA A 303 -8.59 -5.28 1.61
N SER A 304 -8.58 -4.63 0.44
CA SER A 304 -9.57 -4.89 -0.61
C SER A 304 -9.35 -6.20 -1.38
N ASP A 305 -8.12 -6.71 -1.43
CA ASP A 305 -7.79 -8.01 -2.01
C ASP A 305 -7.03 -8.90 -1.00
N PRO A 306 -7.73 -9.56 -0.07
CA PRO A 306 -7.10 -10.39 0.94
C PRO A 306 -6.32 -11.57 0.35
N LEU A 307 -6.73 -12.08 -0.82
CA LEU A 307 -6.05 -13.20 -1.47
C LEU A 307 -4.69 -12.78 -2.06
N LYS A 308 -4.65 -11.63 -2.74
CA LYS A 308 -3.41 -11.02 -3.26
C LYS A 308 -2.43 -10.79 -2.11
N VAL A 309 -2.90 -10.11 -1.06
CA VAL A 309 -2.06 -9.71 0.08
C VAL A 309 -1.52 -10.92 0.84
N ALA A 310 -2.34 -11.93 1.13
CA ALA A 310 -1.89 -13.15 1.82
C ALA A 310 -0.78 -13.87 1.03
N ARG A 311 -0.94 -14.00 -0.29
CA ARG A 311 0.05 -14.63 -1.18
C ARG A 311 1.35 -13.82 -1.26
N TYR A 312 1.23 -12.52 -1.43
CA TYR A 312 2.37 -11.61 -1.45
C TYR A 312 3.20 -11.72 -0.16
N ARG A 313 2.56 -11.62 1.01
CA ARG A 313 3.21 -11.75 2.31
C ARG A 313 3.88 -13.11 2.52
N GLU A 314 3.27 -14.19 2.02
CA GLU A 314 3.86 -15.53 2.08
C GLU A 314 5.15 -15.61 1.25
N VAL A 315 5.16 -15.08 0.03
CA VAL A 315 6.36 -15.07 -0.81
C VAL A 315 7.44 -14.17 -0.23
N CYS A 316 7.09 -13.03 0.38
CA CYS A 316 8.05 -12.18 1.11
C CYS A 316 8.71 -12.92 2.27
N ARG A 317 7.94 -13.66 3.10
CA ARG A 317 8.49 -14.51 4.18
C ARG A 317 9.41 -15.61 3.65
N LEU A 318 9.02 -16.29 2.58
CA LEU A 318 9.87 -17.30 1.94
C LEU A 318 11.17 -16.68 1.43
N ARG A 319 11.10 -15.52 0.77
CA ARG A 319 12.28 -14.82 0.29
C ARG A 319 13.24 -14.50 1.45
N GLN A 320 12.74 -13.97 2.57
CA GLN A 320 13.55 -13.72 3.76
C GLN A 320 14.17 -15.00 4.32
N ALA A 321 13.40 -16.08 4.39
CA ALA A 321 13.89 -17.39 4.83
C ALA A 321 14.98 -17.93 3.91
N TRP A 322 14.84 -17.80 2.59
CA TRP A 322 15.87 -18.22 1.63
C TRP A 322 17.14 -17.39 1.75
N ILE A 323 17.03 -16.08 1.95
CA ILE A 323 18.19 -15.20 2.18
C ILE A 323 18.90 -15.59 3.48
N SER A 324 18.16 -15.78 4.56
CA SER A 324 18.70 -16.18 5.87
C SER A 324 19.38 -17.57 5.82
N ALA A 325 18.86 -18.48 4.99
CA ALA A 325 19.43 -19.81 4.78
C ALA A 325 20.55 -19.84 3.72
N GLY A 326 20.91 -18.71 3.13
CA GLY A 326 21.92 -18.63 2.07
C GLY A 326 21.52 -19.27 0.73
N LYS A 327 20.23 -19.57 0.53
CA LYS A 327 19.68 -20.10 -0.72
C LYS A 327 19.47 -19.03 -1.79
N LEU A 328 19.39 -17.77 -1.39
CA LEU A 328 19.20 -16.58 -2.22
C LEU A 328 20.08 -15.45 -1.67
N GLN A 329 20.62 -14.62 -2.55
CA GLN A 329 21.38 -13.45 -2.16
C GLN A 329 20.66 -12.18 -2.61
N THR A 330 20.45 -11.24 -1.68
CA THR A 330 19.78 -9.97 -1.99
C THR A 330 20.45 -9.23 -3.14
N GLY A 331 19.67 -8.93 -4.18
CA GLY A 331 20.10 -8.17 -5.34
C GLY A 331 20.93 -8.95 -6.39
N ASP A 332 21.12 -10.27 -6.22
CA ASP A 332 21.69 -11.09 -7.31
C ASP A 332 20.68 -11.26 -8.47
N ALA A 333 21.12 -11.90 -9.55
CA ALA A 333 20.28 -12.07 -10.74
C ALA A 333 19.00 -12.85 -10.47
N THR A 334 19.03 -13.84 -9.56
CA THR A 334 17.87 -14.66 -9.19
C THR A 334 16.88 -13.85 -8.35
N ASP A 335 17.39 -13.13 -7.37
CA ASP A 335 16.59 -12.25 -6.52
C ASP A 335 15.96 -11.12 -7.34
N LEU A 336 16.72 -10.46 -8.21
CA LEU A 336 16.20 -9.41 -9.09
C LEU A 336 15.12 -9.93 -10.06
N ALA A 337 15.25 -11.16 -10.55
CA ALA A 337 14.24 -11.77 -11.40
C ALA A 337 12.91 -12.00 -10.67
N LEU A 338 12.95 -12.41 -9.39
CA LEU A 338 11.79 -12.51 -8.50
C LEU A 338 11.24 -11.13 -8.14
N LEU A 339 12.12 -10.21 -7.73
CA LEU A 339 11.74 -8.89 -7.20
C LEU A 339 11.00 -8.04 -8.22
N ARG A 340 11.42 -8.02 -9.48
CA ARG A 340 10.88 -7.13 -10.49
C ARG A 340 9.35 -7.22 -10.65
N PRO A 341 8.72 -8.41 -10.75
CA PRO A 341 7.27 -8.54 -10.69
C PRO A 341 6.71 -8.44 -9.26
N LEU A 342 7.42 -8.98 -8.25
CA LEU A 342 6.94 -8.98 -6.86
C LEU A 342 6.76 -7.56 -6.30
N LEU A 343 7.59 -6.61 -6.69
CA LEU A 343 7.49 -5.21 -6.27
C LEU A 343 6.19 -4.54 -6.75
N LEU A 344 5.61 -5.00 -7.88
CA LEU A 344 4.35 -4.49 -8.40
C LEU A 344 3.15 -4.81 -7.49
N GLU A 345 3.28 -5.80 -6.61
CA GLU A 345 2.25 -6.12 -5.61
C GLU A 345 2.05 -5.02 -4.56
N ALA A 346 3.14 -4.28 -4.23
CA ALA A 346 3.13 -3.15 -3.31
C ALA A 346 3.06 -1.79 -4.02
N GLU A 347 3.07 -1.76 -5.35
CA GLU A 347 2.84 -0.55 -6.14
C GLU A 347 1.41 -0.04 -5.87
N HIS A 348 1.25 1.29 -5.78
CA HIS A 348 0.02 1.88 -5.25
C HIS A 348 -1.22 1.74 -6.17
N THR A 349 -1.03 1.32 -7.43
CA THR A 349 -2.11 1.13 -8.41
C THR A 349 -2.59 -0.32 -8.43
N TRP A 350 -3.80 -0.57 -7.95
CA TRP A 350 -4.35 -1.93 -7.79
C TRP A 350 -5.17 -2.41 -8.99
N GLY A 351 -5.46 -1.53 -9.94
CA GLY A 351 -6.19 -1.84 -11.15
C GLY A 351 -6.40 -0.61 -12.05
N THR A 352 -7.41 -0.68 -12.92
CA THR A 352 -7.84 0.50 -13.69
C THR A 352 -8.67 1.45 -12.85
N ASP A 353 -8.71 2.72 -13.23
CA ASP A 353 -9.56 3.73 -12.63
C ASP A 353 -11.05 3.36 -12.75
N THR A 354 -11.64 2.93 -11.64
CA THR A 354 -13.00 2.39 -11.63
C THR A 354 -14.07 3.40 -12.04
N LYS A 355 -13.90 4.70 -11.73
CA LYS A 355 -14.86 5.74 -12.13
C LYS A 355 -14.95 5.96 -13.63
N THR A 356 -13.92 5.57 -14.39
CA THR A 356 -13.91 5.62 -15.85
C THR A 356 -14.69 4.46 -16.47
N TRP A 357 -14.74 3.32 -15.81
CA TRP A 357 -15.30 2.08 -16.33
C TRP A 357 -16.64 1.70 -15.72
N LEU A 358 -16.84 1.98 -14.43
CA LEU A 358 -18.03 1.57 -13.68
C LEU A 358 -18.99 2.75 -13.51
N ASP A 359 -20.27 2.42 -13.40
CA ASP A 359 -21.33 3.34 -13.02
C ASP A 359 -21.47 3.42 -11.47
N PHE A 360 -22.39 4.24 -11.02
CA PHE A 360 -22.75 4.42 -9.61
C PHE A 360 -24.22 4.10 -9.33
N ASP A 361 -24.79 3.13 -10.10
CA ASP A 361 -26.19 2.74 -10.03
C ASP A 361 -26.40 1.20 -9.91
N HIS A 362 -25.30 0.43 -9.72
CA HIS A 362 -25.33 -1.03 -9.56
C HIS A 362 -24.49 -1.48 -8.39
N TYR A 363 -25.06 -1.56 -7.20
CA TYR A 363 -24.32 -1.79 -5.96
C TYR A 363 -24.62 -3.11 -5.27
N THR A 364 -25.89 -3.56 -5.26
CA THR A 364 -26.30 -4.78 -4.54
C THR A 364 -25.70 -6.04 -5.18
N PRO A 365 -25.68 -7.19 -4.49
CA PRO A 365 -25.26 -8.45 -5.11
C PRO A 365 -26.04 -8.81 -6.38
N HIS A 366 -27.31 -8.45 -6.43
CA HIS A 366 -28.16 -8.69 -7.60
C HIS A 366 -27.76 -7.81 -8.78
N ASP A 367 -27.66 -6.50 -8.56
CA ASP A 367 -27.23 -5.53 -9.58
C ASP A 367 -25.84 -5.89 -10.13
N LEU A 368 -24.91 -6.23 -9.24
CA LEU A 368 -23.55 -6.63 -9.62
C LEU A 368 -23.56 -7.86 -10.53
N ALA A 369 -24.36 -8.88 -10.19
CA ALA A 369 -24.44 -10.11 -10.98
C ALA A 369 -24.92 -9.85 -12.43
N GLU A 370 -25.80 -8.89 -12.64
CA GLU A 370 -26.25 -8.48 -13.98
C GLU A 370 -25.16 -7.77 -14.79
N MET A 371 -24.24 -7.07 -14.10
CA MET A 371 -23.22 -6.25 -14.74
C MET A 371 -21.89 -6.97 -15.02
N LEU A 372 -21.56 -8.03 -14.28
CA LEU A 372 -20.26 -8.73 -14.38
C LEU A 372 -19.90 -9.20 -15.80
N ASP A 373 -20.90 -9.57 -16.60
CA ASP A 373 -20.70 -10.01 -17.98
C ASP A 373 -20.52 -8.87 -18.98
N THR A 374 -20.71 -7.63 -18.58
CA THR A 374 -20.54 -6.45 -19.45
C THR A 374 -19.06 -6.17 -19.72
N LYS A 375 -18.77 -5.49 -20.83
CA LYS A 375 -17.40 -5.17 -21.26
C LYS A 375 -16.62 -4.40 -20.18
N ASN A 376 -17.25 -3.39 -19.59
CA ASN A 376 -16.58 -2.49 -18.64
C ASN A 376 -16.18 -3.23 -17.37
N TYR A 377 -17.07 -4.03 -16.79
CA TYR A 377 -16.79 -4.82 -15.61
C TYR A 377 -15.70 -5.86 -15.87
N LYS A 378 -15.70 -6.52 -17.03
CA LYS A 378 -14.64 -7.45 -17.45
C LYS A 378 -13.27 -6.78 -17.58
N VAL A 379 -13.19 -5.53 -18.03
CA VAL A 379 -11.94 -4.78 -18.09
C VAL A 379 -11.40 -4.53 -16.68
N VAL A 380 -12.26 -4.10 -15.77
CA VAL A 380 -11.87 -3.85 -14.36
C VAL A 380 -11.41 -5.15 -13.70
N GLU A 381 -12.18 -6.23 -13.78
CA GLU A 381 -11.76 -7.54 -13.24
C GLU A 381 -10.48 -8.07 -13.87
N PHE A 382 -10.28 -7.84 -15.17
CA PHE A 382 -9.02 -8.22 -15.82
C PHE A 382 -7.84 -7.46 -15.22
N SER A 383 -7.98 -6.16 -14.97
CA SER A 383 -6.92 -5.36 -14.38
C SER A 383 -6.53 -5.82 -12.96
N TRP A 384 -7.49 -6.29 -12.15
CA TRP A 384 -7.21 -6.89 -10.85
C TRP A 384 -6.55 -8.26 -10.95
N ARG A 385 -6.97 -9.09 -11.91
CA ARG A 385 -6.32 -10.40 -12.17
C ARG A 385 -4.89 -10.24 -12.67
N GLU A 386 -4.62 -9.22 -13.49
CA GLU A 386 -3.29 -8.88 -13.97
C GLU A 386 -2.35 -8.62 -12.78
N LYS A 387 -2.79 -7.86 -11.76
CA LYS A 387 -2.02 -7.63 -10.53
C LYS A 387 -1.72 -8.92 -9.78
N ARG A 388 -2.71 -9.76 -9.56
CA ARG A 388 -2.50 -11.07 -8.92
C ARG A 388 -1.57 -11.99 -9.71
N GLN A 389 -1.38 -11.76 -11.01
CA GLN A 389 -0.51 -12.56 -11.87
C GLN A 389 0.97 -12.19 -11.69
N ASP A 390 1.28 -10.96 -11.32
CA ASP A 390 2.67 -10.50 -11.11
C ASP A 390 3.42 -11.39 -10.11
N LEU A 391 2.76 -11.81 -9.04
CA LEU A 391 3.31 -12.76 -8.07
C LEU A 391 3.75 -14.08 -8.74
N PHE A 392 2.89 -14.66 -9.56
CA PHE A 392 3.16 -15.94 -10.21
C PHE A 392 4.22 -15.82 -11.31
N ASP A 393 4.28 -14.67 -11.98
CA ASP A 393 5.34 -14.35 -12.93
C ASP A 393 6.70 -14.25 -12.21
N GLY A 394 6.74 -13.65 -11.02
CA GLY A 394 7.92 -13.65 -10.16
C GLY A 394 8.34 -15.07 -9.73
N ILE A 395 7.43 -15.86 -9.21
CA ILE A 395 7.69 -17.26 -8.83
C ILE A 395 8.21 -18.07 -10.02
N ALA A 396 7.70 -17.82 -11.23
CA ALA A 396 8.11 -18.55 -12.43
C ALA A 396 9.58 -18.31 -12.85
N THR A 397 10.20 -17.25 -12.35
CA THR A 397 11.62 -16.94 -12.62
C THR A 397 12.59 -17.71 -11.72
N LEU A 398 12.11 -18.25 -10.59
CA LEU A 398 12.94 -18.93 -9.61
C LEU A 398 13.51 -20.27 -10.13
N PRO A 399 14.68 -20.71 -9.62
CA PRO A 399 15.16 -22.08 -9.81
C PRO A 399 14.13 -23.11 -9.28
N ALA A 400 14.09 -24.28 -9.94
CA ALA A 400 13.05 -25.29 -9.69
C ALA A 400 12.80 -25.63 -8.20
N PRO A 401 13.79 -25.79 -7.31
CA PRO A 401 13.53 -26.08 -5.90
C PRO A 401 12.80 -24.94 -5.18
N LEU A 402 13.20 -23.68 -5.40
CA LEU A 402 12.56 -22.51 -4.76
C LEU A 402 11.19 -22.24 -5.38
N GLN A 403 11.04 -22.47 -6.67
CA GLN A 403 9.77 -22.35 -7.38
C GLN A 403 8.73 -23.31 -6.83
N GLU A 404 9.09 -24.58 -6.58
CA GLU A 404 8.20 -25.61 -6.04
C GLU A 404 7.83 -25.29 -4.58
N GLU A 405 8.81 -24.87 -3.78
CA GLU A 405 8.59 -24.41 -2.41
C GLU A 405 7.58 -23.24 -2.36
N ALA A 406 7.75 -22.22 -3.22
CA ALA A 406 6.85 -21.09 -3.32
C ALA A 406 5.43 -21.49 -3.77
N ARG A 407 5.32 -22.33 -4.80
CA ARG A 407 4.01 -22.81 -5.28
C ARG A 407 3.27 -23.61 -4.24
N THR A 408 3.96 -24.48 -3.52
CA THR A 408 3.38 -25.28 -2.43
C THR A 408 2.89 -24.40 -1.30
N ALA A 409 3.69 -23.41 -0.87
CA ALA A 409 3.30 -22.49 0.19
C ALA A 409 2.10 -21.64 -0.20
N VAL A 410 2.10 -21.07 -1.42
CA VAL A 410 0.97 -20.29 -1.93
C VAL A 410 -0.29 -21.14 -2.08
N ALA A 411 -0.18 -22.38 -2.55
CA ALA A 411 -1.31 -23.30 -2.67
C ALA A 411 -1.90 -23.69 -1.30
N ALA A 412 -1.06 -23.76 -0.26
CA ALA A 412 -1.49 -24.07 1.12
C ALA A 412 -2.32 -22.94 1.75
N LEU A 413 -2.34 -21.74 1.17
CA LEU A 413 -3.17 -20.61 1.62
C LEU A 413 -4.65 -20.78 1.23
N ALA A 414 -4.97 -21.66 0.29
CA ALA A 414 -6.34 -21.86 -0.16
C ALA A 414 -7.24 -22.23 1.02
N PRO A 415 -8.34 -21.53 1.27
CA PRO A 415 -9.25 -21.82 2.36
C PRO A 415 -9.86 -23.22 2.22
N LYS A 416 -9.84 -23.97 3.31
CA LYS A 416 -10.52 -25.26 3.40
C LYS A 416 -11.36 -25.26 4.65
N ARG A 417 -12.63 -25.74 4.56
CA ARG A 417 -13.49 -25.82 5.76
C ARG A 417 -12.85 -26.71 6.82
N PRO A 418 -12.66 -26.21 8.04
CA PRO A 418 -12.12 -27.02 9.11
C PRO A 418 -13.04 -28.20 9.42
N GLU A 419 -12.45 -29.38 9.63
CA GLU A 419 -13.18 -30.52 10.15
C GLU A 419 -13.62 -30.26 11.59
N MET A 420 -14.89 -30.50 11.89
CA MET A 420 -15.46 -30.40 13.25
C MET A 420 -15.17 -31.70 14.02
N SER A 421 -13.88 -32.03 14.17
CA SER A 421 -13.41 -33.20 14.94
C SER A 421 -13.28 -32.92 16.44
N GLY A 422 -13.17 -33.94 17.25
CA GLY A 422 -13.07 -33.80 18.70
C GLY A 422 -14.43 -33.89 19.42
N THR A 423 -14.43 -33.67 20.73
CA THR A 423 -15.63 -33.73 21.58
C THR A 423 -16.35 -32.38 21.59
N PRO A 424 -17.69 -32.34 21.55
CA PRO A 424 -18.45 -31.13 21.83
C PRO A 424 -18.06 -30.55 23.20
N HIS A 425 -17.87 -29.24 23.25
CA HIS A 425 -17.46 -28.53 24.45
C HIS A 425 -18.39 -27.36 24.71
N PRO A 426 -18.96 -27.17 25.91
CA PRO A 426 -19.76 -26.00 26.25
C PRO A 426 -18.87 -24.72 26.18
N PRO A 427 -19.27 -23.68 25.45
CA PRO A 427 -18.40 -22.52 25.26
C PRO A 427 -17.98 -21.82 26.58
N GLY A 428 -18.85 -21.83 27.59
CA GLY A 428 -18.59 -21.21 28.90
C GLY A 428 -17.66 -22.02 29.80
N ASP A 429 -17.35 -23.28 29.47
CA ASP A 429 -16.47 -24.13 30.28
C ASP A 429 -15.00 -23.83 29.94
N GLU A 430 -14.12 -24.13 30.90
CA GLU A 430 -12.68 -23.95 30.76
C GLU A 430 -12.07 -25.02 29.88
N ILE A 431 -11.18 -24.60 29.00
CA ILE A 431 -10.27 -25.47 28.26
C ILE A 431 -8.89 -25.27 28.85
N GLU A 432 -8.41 -26.28 29.59
CA GLU A 432 -7.07 -26.27 30.16
C GLU A 432 -6.09 -26.94 29.20
N THR A 433 -5.00 -26.22 28.90
CA THR A 433 -3.88 -26.72 28.07
C THR A 433 -2.60 -26.59 28.86
N LYS A 434 -1.46 -27.01 28.35
CA LYS A 434 -0.19 -26.90 29.06
C LYS A 434 0.19 -25.43 29.41
N HIS A 435 -0.14 -24.50 28.57
CA HIS A 435 0.30 -23.09 28.71
C HIS A 435 -0.83 -22.13 29.05
N PHE A 436 -2.07 -22.46 28.69
CA PHE A 436 -3.19 -21.52 28.79
C PHE A 436 -4.44 -22.18 29.37
N ILE A 437 -5.24 -21.37 30.06
CA ILE A 437 -6.65 -21.63 30.34
C ILE A 437 -7.48 -20.69 29.49
N LEU A 438 -8.42 -21.25 28.69
CA LEU A 438 -9.27 -20.52 27.78
C LEU A 438 -10.75 -20.71 28.09
N GLN A 439 -11.57 -19.70 27.80
CA GLN A 439 -13.02 -19.79 27.70
C GLN A 439 -13.49 -18.99 26.49
N PHE A 440 -14.56 -19.45 25.86
CA PHE A 440 -15.17 -18.75 24.73
C PHE A 440 -16.46 -18.08 25.16
N ASP A 441 -16.76 -16.96 24.54
CA ASP A 441 -18.05 -16.31 24.69
C ASP A 441 -19.13 -17.15 23.96
N PRO A 442 -20.19 -17.58 24.66
CA PRO A 442 -21.21 -18.45 24.07
C PRO A 442 -22.05 -17.77 22.96
N HIS A 443 -22.06 -16.44 22.93
CA HIS A 443 -22.80 -15.69 21.93
C HIS A 443 -21.95 -15.38 20.71
N THR A 444 -20.74 -14.83 20.89
CA THR A 444 -19.92 -14.31 19.80
C THR A 444 -18.81 -15.27 19.35
N GLY A 445 -18.47 -16.26 20.17
CA GLY A 445 -17.33 -17.16 19.92
C GLY A 445 -15.96 -16.52 20.12
N ALA A 446 -15.88 -15.29 20.62
CA ALA A 446 -14.62 -14.65 20.98
C ALA A 446 -14.00 -15.34 22.19
N ILE A 447 -12.69 -15.26 22.32
CA ILE A 447 -11.98 -15.71 23.52
C ILE A 447 -12.26 -14.68 24.63
N ARG A 448 -13.08 -15.05 25.60
CA ARG A 448 -13.47 -14.19 26.73
C ARG A 448 -12.63 -14.40 27.97
N ARG A 449 -11.79 -15.43 28.01
CA ARG A 449 -10.75 -15.69 28.99
C ARG A 449 -9.53 -16.26 28.32
N LEU A 450 -8.38 -15.72 28.61
CA LEU A 450 -7.08 -16.28 28.29
C LEU A 450 -6.15 -16.00 29.46
N ARG A 451 -5.83 -17.05 30.21
CA ARG A 451 -4.87 -17.00 31.31
C ARG A 451 -3.61 -17.74 30.94
N ASN A 452 -2.46 -17.09 31.04
CA ASN A 452 -1.18 -17.76 30.96
C ASN A 452 -0.92 -18.53 32.27
N GLN A 453 -0.69 -19.85 32.20
CA GLN A 453 -0.55 -20.68 33.38
C GLN A 453 0.78 -20.44 34.12
N GLN A 454 1.82 -20.05 33.42
CA GLN A 454 3.14 -19.81 34.02
C GLN A 454 3.19 -18.47 34.79
N SER A 455 2.72 -17.39 34.18
CA SER A 455 2.72 -16.07 34.81
C SER A 455 1.49 -15.82 35.70
N GLY A 456 0.42 -16.56 35.49
CA GLY A 456 -0.89 -16.36 36.14
C GLY A 456 -1.66 -15.15 35.58
N ARG A 457 -1.14 -14.42 34.58
CA ARG A 457 -1.77 -13.22 34.02
C ARG A 457 -2.99 -13.57 33.18
N GLU A 458 -4.08 -12.83 33.42
CA GLU A 458 -5.29 -12.87 32.59
C GLU A 458 -5.14 -11.82 31.46
N TRP A 459 -5.15 -12.28 30.22
CA TRP A 459 -5.06 -11.43 29.04
C TRP A 459 -6.42 -11.12 28.41
N ALA A 460 -7.43 -11.98 28.66
CA ALA A 460 -8.78 -11.75 28.19
C ALA A 460 -9.79 -11.82 29.34
N THR A 461 -10.80 -11.00 29.26
CA THR A 461 -11.99 -10.99 30.11
C THR A 461 -13.23 -10.75 29.24
N PRO A 462 -14.47 -10.92 29.74
CA PRO A 462 -15.66 -10.60 28.96
C PRO A 462 -15.69 -9.16 28.41
N GLN A 463 -15.04 -8.20 29.09
CA GLN A 463 -14.93 -6.80 28.67
C GLN A 463 -13.74 -6.58 27.71
N HIS A 464 -12.78 -7.48 27.72
CA HIS A 464 -11.56 -7.45 26.92
C HIS A 464 -11.43 -8.75 26.10
N PRO A 465 -12.28 -8.95 25.07
CA PRO A 465 -12.27 -10.17 24.26
C PRO A 465 -11.13 -10.18 23.26
N LEU A 466 -10.67 -11.39 22.93
CA LEU A 466 -9.72 -11.61 21.85
C LEU A 466 -10.38 -12.38 20.70
N ALA A 467 -9.92 -12.16 19.48
CA ALA A 467 -10.46 -12.77 18.26
C ALA A 467 -11.98 -12.53 18.08
N LEU A 468 -12.47 -11.35 18.46
CA LEU A 468 -13.88 -10.98 18.24
C LEU A 468 -14.08 -10.58 16.79
N PHE A 469 -14.82 -11.39 16.05
CA PHE A 469 -15.19 -11.08 14.66
C PHE A 469 -16.37 -10.11 14.60
N SER A 470 -16.37 -9.23 13.59
CA SER A 470 -17.53 -8.44 13.19
C SER A 470 -17.56 -8.18 11.69
N TYR A 471 -18.76 -8.16 11.13
CA TYR A 471 -19.07 -7.67 9.79
C TYR A 471 -19.68 -6.28 9.92
N GLN A 472 -19.25 -5.33 9.08
CA GLN A 472 -19.70 -3.93 9.12
C GLN A 472 -20.15 -3.49 7.74
N THR A 473 -21.21 -2.70 7.67
CA THR A 473 -21.61 -1.92 6.49
C THR A 473 -21.53 -0.43 6.79
N LEU A 474 -21.39 0.38 5.74
CA LEU A 474 -21.24 1.83 5.84
C LEU A 474 -22.38 2.54 5.13
N SER A 475 -22.74 3.72 5.60
CA SER A 475 -23.78 4.57 5.04
C SER A 475 -23.18 5.72 4.21
N GLN A 476 -24.04 6.42 3.46
CA GLN A 476 -23.65 7.68 2.80
C GLN A 476 -23.19 8.74 3.81
N GLN A 477 -23.70 8.71 5.05
CA GLN A 477 -23.30 9.64 6.08
C GLN A 477 -21.86 9.37 6.57
N ASP A 478 -21.44 8.10 6.67
CA ASP A 478 -20.06 7.75 7.04
C ASP A 478 -19.09 8.31 5.99
N TYR A 479 -19.41 8.14 4.70
CA TYR A 479 -18.62 8.75 3.62
C TYR A 479 -18.62 10.28 3.68
N ALA A 480 -19.76 10.91 3.94
CA ALA A 480 -19.84 12.38 4.03
C ALA A 480 -18.96 12.91 5.17
N GLN A 481 -18.92 12.24 6.32
CA GLN A 481 -18.05 12.59 7.43
C GLN A 481 -16.57 12.42 7.09
N PHE A 482 -16.21 11.28 6.50
CA PHE A 482 -14.85 11.02 6.03
C PHE A 482 -14.40 12.08 5.01
N ILE A 483 -15.18 12.31 3.97
CA ILE A 483 -14.92 13.29 2.92
C ILE A 483 -14.75 14.70 3.53
N ALA A 484 -15.61 15.09 4.46
CA ALA A 484 -15.53 16.41 5.10
C ALA A 484 -14.28 16.58 5.97
N SER A 485 -13.73 15.50 6.54
CA SER A 485 -12.52 15.53 7.36
C SER A 485 -11.23 15.37 6.55
N TYR A 486 -11.30 14.69 5.40
CA TYR A 486 -10.14 14.22 4.67
C TYR A 486 -9.86 14.95 3.36
N LEU A 487 -10.88 15.28 2.55
CA LEU A 487 -10.66 15.88 1.25
C LEU A 487 -10.30 17.36 1.34
N THR A 488 -9.32 17.77 0.53
CA THR A 488 -8.89 19.17 0.36
C THR A 488 -9.59 19.86 -0.82
N THR A 489 -10.26 19.09 -1.68
CA THR A 489 -10.93 19.58 -2.91
C THR A 489 -12.40 19.17 -2.95
N LYS A 490 -13.20 19.97 -3.69
CA LYS A 490 -14.59 19.65 -4.02
C LYS A 490 -14.75 19.16 -5.47
N ALA A 491 -13.67 18.76 -6.12
CA ALA A 491 -13.72 18.24 -7.47
C ALA A 491 -14.49 16.90 -7.52
N ASP A 492 -15.29 16.74 -8.56
CA ASP A 492 -16.16 15.55 -8.73
C ASP A 492 -15.38 14.24 -8.74
N TRP A 493 -14.18 14.23 -9.32
CA TRP A 493 -13.32 13.05 -9.33
C TRP A 493 -12.97 12.56 -7.91
N ALA A 494 -12.71 13.50 -6.98
CA ALA A 494 -12.32 13.15 -5.62
C ALA A 494 -13.47 12.49 -4.85
N TYR A 495 -14.71 12.94 -5.04
CA TYR A 495 -15.88 12.28 -4.45
C TYR A 495 -16.09 10.87 -4.98
N LYS A 496 -15.73 10.61 -6.24
CA LYS A 496 -15.83 9.29 -6.87
C LYS A 496 -14.69 8.36 -6.44
N ASP A 497 -13.48 8.91 -6.22
CA ASP A 497 -12.33 8.13 -5.79
C ASP A 497 -12.40 7.76 -4.31
N PHE A 498 -12.78 8.70 -3.44
CA PHE A 498 -12.78 8.49 -2.00
C PHE A 498 -14.16 8.10 -1.44
N GLY A 499 -15.18 7.98 -2.28
CA GLY A 499 -16.53 7.69 -1.88
C GLY A 499 -17.20 6.62 -2.72
N LYS A 500 -18.45 6.37 -2.40
CA LYS A 500 -19.37 5.54 -3.18
C LYS A 500 -20.68 6.32 -3.42
N PRO A 501 -20.75 7.14 -4.46
CA PRO A 501 -21.95 7.96 -4.74
C PRO A 501 -23.22 7.13 -4.88
N ASN A 502 -24.37 7.66 -4.44
CA ASN A 502 -25.71 7.11 -4.59
C ASN A 502 -26.04 5.85 -3.77
N ILE A 503 -25.16 5.37 -2.89
CA ILE A 503 -25.39 4.12 -2.12
C ILE A 503 -26.65 4.17 -1.24
N GLU A 504 -27.10 5.36 -0.85
CA GLU A 504 -28.33 5.56 -0.07
C GLU A 504 -29.58 5.07 -0.84
N ARG A 505 -29.59 5.13 -2.18
CA ARG A 505 -30.69 4.62 -3.02
C ARG A 505 -30.83 3.10 -2.93
N PHE A 506 -29.77 2.40 -2.55
CA PHE A 506 -29.71 0.94 -2.40
C PHE A 506 -29.85 0.51 -0.94
N GLY A 507 -30.24 1.46 -0.06
CA GLY A 507 -30.49 1.19 1.35
C GLY A 507 -29.25 1.01 2.20
N ALA A 508 -28.10 1.58 1.80
CA ALA A 508 -26.86 1.57 2.58
C ALA A 508 -27.08 2.16 3.97
N ARG A 509 -26.63 1.47 5.01
CA ARG A 509 -26.75 1.86 6.41
C ARG A 509 -25.49 1.50 7.16
N SER A 510 -25.12 2.33 8.12
CA SER A 510 -24.11 2.03 9.11
C SER A 510 -24.65 0.98 10.09
N GLN A 511 -24.12 -0.23 10.03
CA GLN A 511 -24.52 -1.34 10.90
C GLN A 511 -23.37 -2.31 11.10
N SER A 512 -23.34 -2.97 12.26
CA SER A 512 -22.35 -4.00 12.57
C SER A 512 -23.07 -5.25 13.08
N TRP A 513 -22.58 -6.42 12.66
CA TRP A 513 -23.06 -7.73 13.09
C TRP A 513 -21.93 -8.50 13.75
N SER A 514 -22.20 -9.08 14.90
CA SER A 514 -21.37 -10.12 15.50
C SER A 514 -21.92 -11.49 15.13
N PRO A 515 -21.09 -12.52 14.99
CA PRO A 515 -21.58 -13.87 14.75
C PRO A 515 -22.18 -14.49 16.04
N THR A 516 -22.88 -15.60 15.87
CA THR A 516 -23.30 -16.49 16.94
C THR A 516 -22.48 -17.78 16.86
N LEU A 517 -21.91 -18.22 18.00
CA LEU A 517 -21.23 -19.49 18.11
C LEU A 517 -22.27 -20.63 18.15
N THR A 518 -22.29 -21.46 17.14
CA THR A 518 -23.28 -22.56 17.01
C THR A 518 -22.75 -23.90 17.45
N GLU A 519 -21.43 -24.11 17.39
CA GLU A 519 -20.78 -25.35 17.79
C GLU A 519 -19.33 -25.08 18.20
N LEU A 520 -18.87 -25.69 19.30
CA LEU A 520 -17.48 -25.68 19.73
C LEU A 520 -17.02 -27.10 19.99
N ARG A 521 -15.85 -27.47 19.47
CA ARG A 521 -15.25 -28.77 19.67
C ARG A 521 -13.80 -28.65 20.12
N VAL A 522 -13.39 -29.55 21.00
CA VAL A 522 -12.02 -29.68 21.51
C VAL A 522 -11.49 -31.08 21.19
N GLU A 523 -10.32 -31.10 20.59
CA GLU A 523 -9.58 -32.28 20.23
C GLU A 523 -8.22 -32.26 20.95
N GLN A 524 -7.98 -33.23 21.81
CA GLN A 524 -6.64 -33.41 22.36
C GLN A 524 -5.78 -34.17 21.35
N ARG A 525 -4.58 -33.67 21.11
CA ARG A 525 -3.60 -34.22 20.17
C ARG A 525 -2.32 -34.63 20.91
N PRO A 526 -1.46 -35.47 20.31
CA PRO A 526 -0.21 -35.89 20.96
C PRO A 526 0.74 -34.76 21.36
N GLN A 527 0.60 -33.56 20.71
CA GLN A 527 1.49 -32.42 20.90
C GLN A 527 0.74 -31.14 21.26
N GLY A 528 -0.47 -31.24 21.83
CA GLY A 528 -1.27 -30.09 22.25
C GLY A 528 -2.76 -30.26 22.04
N HIS A 529 -3.46 -29.14 21.89
CA HIS A 529 -4.92 -29.10 21.71
C HIS A 529 -5.30 -28.40 20.41
N ARG A 530 -6.39 -28.86 19.82
CA ARG A 530 -7.07 -28.15 18.72
C ARG A 530 -8.48 -27.78 19.16
N VAL A 531 -8.85 -26.53 18.98
CA VAL A 531 -10.20 -26.03 19.24
C VAL A 531 -10.79 -25.52 17.96
N VAL A 532 -12.03 -25.91 17.62
CA VAL A 532 -12.73 -25.42 16.42
C VAL A 532 -14.12 -24.96 16.81
N GLY A 533 -14.41 -23.69 16.46
CA GLY A 533 -15.73 -23.09 16.59
C GLY A 533 -16.37 -22.87 15.22
N ARG A 534 -17.66 -23.21 15.08
CA ARG A 534 -18.50 -22.83 13.95
C ARG A 534 -19.37 -21.65 14.36
N LEU A 535 -19.36 -20.60 13.52
CA LEU A 535 -20.09 -19.37 13.79
C LEU A 535 -20.97 -19.02 12.58
N THR A 536 -22.07 -18.31 12.84
CA THR A 536 -23.00 -17.82 11.81
C THR A 536 -23.46 -16.42 12.16
N ILE A 537 -23.78 -15.63 11.12
CA ILE A 537 -24.53 -14.38 11.27
C ILE A 537 -25.94 -14.67 10.75
N ASP A 538 -26.94 -14.35 11.54
CA ASP A 538 -28.35 -14.59 11.22
C ASP A 538 -29.11 -13.25 11.09
N ASP A 539 -29.16 -12.71 9.88
CA ASP A 539 -30.03 -11.59 9.49
C ASP A 539 -30.50 -11.78 8.05
N PRO A 540 -31.51 -12.65 7.84
CA PRO A 540 -32.00 -12.96 6.49
C PRO A 540 -32.61 -11.75 5.78
N GLN A 541 -33.09 -10.75 6.52
CA GLN A 541 -33.65 -9.52 5.93
C GLN A 541 -32.54 -8.62 5.35
N ALA A 542 -31.41 -8.50 6.06
CA ALA A 542 -30.27 -7.75 5.55
C ALA A 542 -29.72 -8.38 4.27
N LEU A 543 -29.62 -9.71 4.22
CA LEU A 543 -29.21 -10.43 3.02
C LEU A 543 -30.21 -10.31 1.87
N ALA A 544 -31.51 -10.52 2.15
CA ALA A 544 -32.55 -10.46 1.13
C ALA A 544 -32.70 -9.06 0.51
N SER A 545 -32.45 -8.01 1.29
CA SER A 545 -32.46 -6.63 0.79
C SER A 545 -31.22 -6.24 -0.02
N GLY A 546 -30.18 -7.09 -0.05
CA GLY A 546 -28.89 -6.79 -0.71
C GLY A 546 -28.04 -5.72 -0.04
N ARG A 547 -28.43 -5.21 1.12
CA ARG A 547 -27.68 -4.19 1.84
C ARG A 547 -26.48 -4.74 2.62
N ALA A 548 -26.45 -6.05 2.85
CA ALA A 548 -25.34 -6.77 3.45
C ALA A 548 -25.03 -8.05 2.67
N ALA A 549 -23.79 -8.51 2.72
CA ALA A 549 -23.30 -9.72 2.05
C ALA A 549 -22.33 -10.51 2.95
N PHE A 550 -22.62 -10.60 4.24
CA PHE A 550 -21.76 -11.31 5.18
C PHE A 550 -21.59 -12.80 4.82
N PRO A 551 -20.44 -13.44 5.16
CA PRO A 551 -20.19 -14.84 4.90
C PRO A 551 -21.26 -15.73 5.57
N ARG A 552 -21.71 -16.77 4.85
CA ARG A 552 -22.73 -17.70 5.34
C ARG A 552 -22.20 -18.68 6.36
N SER A 553 -20.90 -18.96 6.33
CA SER A 553 -20.24 -19.87 7.25
C SER A 553 -18.92 -19.28 7.72
N LEU A 554 -18.74 -19.24 9.02
CA LEU A 554 -17.53 -18.74 9.67
C LEU A 554 -16.95 -19.84 10.56
N TYR A 555 -15.62 -19.93 10.63
CA TYR A 555 -14.94 -20.84 11.54
C TYR A 555 -13.79 -20.13 12.24
N LEU A 556 -13.62 -20.46 13.50
CA LEU A 556 -12.45 -20.11 14.29
C LEU A 556 -11.72 -21.41 14.64
N GLU A 557 -10.45 -21.50 14.33
CA GLU A 557 -9.62 -22.65 14.65
C GLU A 557 -8.39 -22.21 15.44
N LEU A 558 -8.14 -22.85 16.57
CA LEU A 558 -6.96 -22.65 17.40
C LEU A 558 -6.16 -23.94 17.49
N LEU A 559 -4.85 -23.84 17.30
CA LEU A 559 -3.89 -24.87 17.64
C LEU A 559 -3.05 -24.36 18.82
N LEU A 560 -3.00 -25.13 19.89
CA LEU A 560 -2.30 -24.80 21.13
C LEU A 560 -1.24 -25.87 21.40
N PRO A 561 -0.01 -25.69 20.88
CA PRO A 561 1.05 -26.69 21.02
C PRO A 561 1.57 -26.75 22.46
N ASP A 562 2.00 -27.96 22.87
CA ASP A 562 2.67 -28.17 24.18
C ASP A 562 4.14 -27.71 24.15
N ALA A 563 4.73 -27.52 22.97
CA ALA A 563 6.13 -27.18 22.84
C ALA A 563 6.43 -25.71 23.22
N GLU A 564 5.49 -24.82 22.99
CA GLU A 564 5.68 -23.37 23.17
C GLU A 564 4.37 -22.67 23.58
N PRO A 565 4.45 -21.54 24.31
CA PRO A 565 3.28 -20.77 24.75
C PRO A 565 2.76 -19.86 23.62
N VAL A 566 2.26 -20.47 22.54
CA VAL A 566 1.69 -19.76 21.39
C VAL A 566 0.31 -20.32 21.06
N VAL A 567 -0.58 -19.45 20.60
CA VAL A 567 -1.87 -19.81 20.00
C VAL A 567 -1.79 -19.56 18.51
N HIS A 568 -1.81 -20.61 17.69
CA HIS A 568 -2.01 -20.48 16.25
C HIS A 568 -3.49 -20.35 15.97
N LEU A 569 -3.92 -19.18 15.53
CA LEU A 569 -5.31 -18.88 15.25
C LEU A 569 -5.51 -18.79 13.74
N SER A 570 -6.54 -19.43 13.23
CA SER A 570 -7.04 -19.25 11.85
C SER A 570 -8.51 -18.89 11.89
N PHE A 571 -8.88 -17.85 11.16
CA PHE A 571 -10.26 -17.43 10.95
C PHE A 571 -10.64 -17.63 9.49
N TYR A 572 -11.83 -18.22 9.25
CA TYR A 572 -12.28 -18.59 7.91
C TYR A 572 -13.64 -17.98 7.62
N CYS A 573 -13.80 -17.50 6.38
CA CYS A 573 -15.04 -16.97 5.84
C CYS A 573 -15.39 -17.70 4.54
N PHE A 574 -16.60 -18.31 4.48
CA PHE A 574 -17.07 -19.05 3.31
C PHE A 574 -18.43 -18.53 2.82
N ASP A 575 -18.66 -18.73 1.52
CA ASP A 575 -19.93 -18.45 0.86
C ASP A 575 -20.40 -16.99 1.01
N LYS A 576 -19.46 -16.05 0.91
CA LYS A 576 -19.76 -14.62 0.86
C LYS A 576 -20.17 -14.23 -0.55
N ALA A 577 -21.31 -13.57 -0.69
CA ALA A 577 -21.71 -12.98 -1.98
C ALA A 577 -20.82 -11.75 -2.28
N ALA A 578 -20.45 -11.60 -3.56
CA ALA A 578 -19.81 -10.37 -4.02
C ALA A 578 -20.82 -9.21 -4.02
N THR A 579 -20.41 -8.03 -3.61
CA THR A 579 -21.22 -6.81 -3.60
C THR A 579 -20.36 -5.58 -3.75
N ARG A 580 -20.91 -4.52 -4.37
CA ARG A 580 -20.31 -3.18 -4.37
C ARG A 580 -20.82 -2.31 -3.22
N MET A 581 -21.85 -2.77 -2.48
CA MET A 581 -22.24 -2.12 -1.22
C MET A 581 -21.03 -2.06 -0.27
N PRO A 582 -20.81 -0.93 0.40
CA PRO A 582 -19.61 -0.78 1.24
C PRO A 582 -19.68 -1.69 2.46
N GLU A 583 -18.64 -2.49 2.64
CA GLU A 583 -18.53 -3.47 3.72
C GLU A 583 -17.11 -3.60 4.23
N ALA A 584 -16.97 -4.07 5.48
CA ALA A 584 -15.69 -4.42 6.09
C ALA A 584 -15.84 -5.62 7.02
N LEU A 585 -14.79 -6.44 7.09
CA LEU A 585 -14.66 -7.57 8.01
C LEU A 585 -13.52 -7.30 8.97
N TRP A 586 -13.74 -7.55 10.26
CA TRP A 586 -12.81 -7.23 11.32
C TRP A 586 -12.58 -8.41 12.25
N LEU A 587 -11.36 -8.53 12.77
CA LEU A 587 -11.03 -9.39 13.90
C LEU A 587 -10.35 -8.54 14.97
N THR A 588 -11.00 -8.38 16.13
CA THR A 588 -10.55 -7.49 17.21
C THR A 588 -9.76 -8.25 18.25
N PHE A 589 -8.64 -7.68 18.68
CA PHE A 589 -7.84 -8.10 19.82
C PHE A 589 -7.82 -6.98 20.86
N ASN A 590 -8.51 -7.19 21.98
CA ASN A 590 -8.61 -6.23 23.06
C ASN A 590 -8.10 -6.84 24.38
N PRO A 591 -6.78 -7.12 24.51
CA PRO A 591 -6.26 -7.70 25.74
C PRO A 591 -6.39 -6.74 26.93
N VAL A 592 -6.36 -7.31 28.14
CA VAL A 592 -6.25 -6.52 29.37
C VAL A 592 -4.89 -5.86 29.43
N VAL A 593 -4.86 -4.53 29.35
CA VAL A 593 -3.64 -3.73 29.38
C VAL A 593 -3.77 -2.62 30.45
N ASP A 594 -2.68 -2.33 31.16
CA ASP A 594 -2.69 -1.33 32.23
C ASP A 594 -2.48 0.09 31.66
N ASP A 595 -1.57 0.24 30.71
CA ASP A 595 -1.25 1.53 30.05
C ASP A 595 -1.18 1.36 28.54
N PRO A 596 -2.10 1.94 27.77
CA PRO A 596 -2.09 1.84 26.31
C PRO A 596 -0.78 2.31 25.64
N ARG A 597 0.06 3.09 26.33
CA ARG A 597 1.37 3.54 25.82
C ARG A 597 2.38 2.40 25.68
N GLY A 598 2.11 1.24 26.27
CA GLY A 598 2.91 0.02 26.07
C GLY A 598 2.73 -0.65 24.70
N TRP A 599 1.80 -0.18 23.86
CA TRP A 599 1.61 -0.71 22.53
C TRP A 599 2.68 -0.25 21.54
N THR A 600 3.10 -1.19 20.70
CA THR A 600 3.94 -0.95 19.51
C THR A 600 3.35 -1.69 18.31
N ILE A 601 3.52 -1.13 17.12
CA ILE A 601 3.21 -1.74 15.84
C ILE A 601 4.51 -1.88 15.04
N ASP A 602 4.69 -3.00 14.35
CA ASP A 602 5.90 -3.23 13.56
C ASP A 602 5.72 -2.75 12.12
N LYS A 603 6.61 -1.89 11.65
CA LYS A 603 6.66 -1.41 10.28
C LYS A 603 8.08 -1.52 9.73
N SER A 604 8.29 -2.46 8.81
CA SER A 604 9.61 -2.69 8.18
C SER A 604 10.74 -2.89 9.20
N ASP A 605 10.49 -3.77 10.19
CA ASP A 605 11.39 -4.10 11.30
C ASP A 605 11.64 -2.93 12.29
N GLN A 606 10.81 -1.89 12.26
CA GLN A 606 10.84 -0.81 13.26
C GLN A 606 9.60 -0.86 14.15
N PRO A 607 9.75 -0.95 15.47
CA PRO A 607 8.64 -0.78 16.41
C PRO A 607 8.26 0.71 16.47
N ILE A 608 6.99 1.00 16.18
CA ILE A 608 6.42 2.36 16.19
C ILE A 608 5.35 2.43 17.25
N SER A 609 5.40 3.45 18.11
CA SER A 609 4.30 3.72 19.02
C SER A 609 3.10 4.29 18.25
N PRO A 610 1.87 3.77 18.47
CA PRO A 610 0.65 4.35 17.90
C PRO A 610 0.47 5.84 18.21
N PHE A 611 1.09 6.33 19.27
CA PHE A 611 1.00 7.72 19.72
C PHE A 611 2.10 8.63 19.15
N ASP A 612 3.08 8.07 18.44
CA ASP A 612 4.22 8.79 17.84
C ASP A 612 4.02 9.03 16.33
N VAL A 613 2.82 9.49 15.96
CA VAL A 613 2.44 9.81 14.57
C VAL A 613 2.16 11.30 14.46
N VAL A 614 2.62 11.92 13.37
CA VAL A 614 2.39 13.36 13.12
C VAL A 614 0.90 13.68 13.00
N THR A 615 0.54 14.94 13.25
CA THR A 615 -0.85 15.39 13.05
C THR A 615 -1.21 15.29 11.55
N ALA A 616 -2.45 14.90 11.28
CA ALA A 616 -2.95 14.60 9.92
C ALA A 616 -2.15 13.53 9.16
N GLY A 617 -1.22 12.82 9.81
CA GLY A 617 -0.70 11.55 9.34
C GLY A 617 -1.66 10.39 9.65
N SER A 618 -1.25 9.17 9.35
CA SER A 618 -2.08 7.98 9.57
C SER A 618 -2.07 7.55 11.04
N ARG A 619 -2.85 8.22 11.88
CA ARG A 619 -2.94 7.97 13.33
C ARG A 619 -3.80 6.78 13.70
N HIS A 620 -4.78 6.49 12.88
CA HIS A 620 -5.84 5.52 13.21
C HIS A 620 -5.79 4.25 12.36
N GLN A 621 -4.98 4.25 11.31
CA GLN A 621 -4.92 3.15 10.35
C GLN A 621 -3.47 2.88 9.97
N HIS A 622 -3.07 1.62 9.98
CA HIS A 622 -1.71 1.21 9.65
C HIS A 622 -1.75 -0.14 8.93
N ALA A 623 -0.71 -0.43 8.13
CA ALA A 623 -0.37 -1.81 7.84
C ALA A 623 0.90 -2.19 8.60
N VAL A 624 0.93 -3.42 9.07
CA VAL A 624 2.03 -3.95 9.89
C VAL A 624 2.79 -5.03 9.12
N THR A 625 4.11 -5.02 9.26
CA THR A 625 4.96 -6.03 8.62
C THR A 625 4.81 -7.38 9.31
N THR A 626 4.99 -7.44 10.62
CA THR A 626 4.74 -8.65 11.41
C THR A 626 3.45 -8.55 12.18
N GLY A 627 3.24 -7.50 12.97
CA GLY A 627 2.06 -7.37 13.80
C GLY A 627 2.14 -6.23 14.79
N PHE A 628 1.58 -6.46 15.97
CA PHE A 628 1.56 -5.50 17.06
C PHE A 628 1.82 -6.20 18.40
N ALA A 629 2.42 -5.48 19.33
CA ALA A 629 2.80 -5.99 20.62
C ALA A 629 2.47 -5.00 21.74
N TYR A 630 2.10 -5.53 22.89
CA TYR A 630 2.00 -4.80 24.15
C TYR A 630 3.04 -5.32 25.12
N LYS A 631 3.67 -4.43 25.89
CA LYS A 631 4.62 -4.81 26.91
C LYS A 631 4.54 -3.89 28.14
N ASP A 632 4.53 -4.51 29.33
CA ASP A 632 4.65 -3.83 30.62
C ASP A 632 5.56 -4.63 31.57
N ALA A 633 5.54 -4.24 32.86
CA ALA A 633 6.35 -4.91 33.89
C ALA A 633 5.84 -6.34 34.25
N GLN A 634 4.60 -6.69 33.87
CA GLN A 634 3.96 -7.95 34.22
C GLN A 634 4.03 -8.99 33.08
N GLY A 635 4.42 -8.57 31.86
CA GLY A 635 4.54 -9.47 30.72
C GLY A 635 4.35 -8.78 29.37
N SER A 636 4.22 -9.59 28.31
CA SER A 636 3.98 -9.13 26.95
C SER A 636 2.80 -9.89 26.33
N PHE A 637 2.14 -9.23 25.40
CA PHE A 637 1.10 -9.79 24.55
C PHE A 637 1.41 -9.39 23.10
N GLU A 638 1.53 -10.38 22.21
CA GLU A 638 1.88 -10.15 20.83
C GLU A 638 0.87 -10.81 19.90
N VAL A 639 0.54 -10.14 18.81
CA VAL A 639 -0.23 -10.70 17.70
C VAL A 639 0.57 -10.50 16.42
N GLU A 640 1.05 -11.60 15.86
CA GLU A 640 1.59 -11.61 14.50
C GLU A 640 0.45 -11.91 13.52
N THR A 641 0.24 -11.04 12.55
CA THR A 641 -0.74 -11.24 11.48
C THR A 641 -0.04 -11.71 10.22
N LEU A 642 -0.31 -12.95 9.81
CA LEU A 642 0.37 -13.54 8.65
C LEU A 642 -0.21 -13.07 7.31
N ASP A 643 -1.53 -12.83 7.26
CA ASP A 643 -2.26 -12.64 6.01
C ASP A 643 -2.90 -11.24 5.87
N ALA A 644 -3.34 -10.62 6.98
CA ALA A 644 -4.08 -9.36 7.00
C ALA A 644 -3.27 -8.25 7.68
N PRO A 645 -2.48 -7.46 6.95
CA PRO A 645 -1.60 -6.45 7.56
C PRO A 645 -2.35 -5.21 8.06
N PHE A 646 -3.52 -4.91 7.50
CA PHE A 646 -4.26 -3.71 7.85
C PHE A 646 -4.83 -3.78 9.27
N ILE A 647 -4.58 -2.74 10.06
CA ILE A 647 -5.13 -2.57 11.40
C ILE A 647 -5.75 -1.18 11.55
N ALA A 648 -6.86 -1.12 12.30
CA ALA A 648 -7.46 0.13 12.76
C ALA A 648 -7.29 0.26 14.28
N LEU A 649 -7.04 1.48 14.72
CA LEU A 649 -6.82 1.86 16.10
C LEU A 649 -7.98 2.77 16.56
N GLY A 650 -8.56 2.49 17.71
CA GLY A 650 -9.69 3.25 18.25
C GLY A 650 -11.00 2.84 17.60
N GLU A 651 -11.54 3.65 16.69
CA GLU A 651 -12.78 3.32 16.00
C GLU A 651 -12.55 2.26 14.91
N LYS A 652 -13.40 1.26 14.88
CA LYS A 652 -13.41 0.19 13.91
C LYS A 652 -14.10 0.64 12.62
N SER A 653 -13.35 1.32 11.75
CA SER A 653 -13.84 1.82 10.46
C SER A 653 -12.71 1.95 9.43
N PRO A 654 -12.91 1.57 8.16
CA PRO A 654 -11.96 1.88 7.10
C PRO A 654 -11.99 3.38 6.71
N LEU A 655 -13.00 4.13 7.12
CA LEU A 655 -13.16 5.57 6.83
C LEU A 655 -12.76 6.46 8.02
N ASN A 656 -11.89 5.97 8.92
CA ASN A 656 -11.48 6.71 10.10
C ASN A 656 -10.27 7.60 9.81
N PHE A 657 -10.50 8.89 9.62
CA PHE A 657 -9.47 9.91 9.58
C PHE A 657 -9.73 11.00 10.63
N SER A 658 -8.78 11.16 11.54
CA SER A 658 -8.87 12.15 12.61
C SER A 658 -7.49 12.71 13.00
N ARG A 659 -7.46 13.97 13.42
CA ARG A 659 -6.24 14.63 13.95
C ARG A 659 -5.98 14.31 15.42
N SER A 660 -6.94 13.69 16.12
CA SER A 660 -6.78 13.25 17.51
C SER A 660 -5.83 12.04 17.62
N GLN A 661 -5.35 11.79 18.82
CA GLN A 661 -4.68 10.51 19.12
C GLN A 661 -5.72 9.38 19.16
N PRO A 662 -5.33 8.14 18.77
CA PRO A 662 -6.23 7.00 18.83
C PRO A 662 -6.59 6.64 20.28
N ASP A 663 -7.83 6.24 20.50
CA ASP A 663 -8.27 5.65 21.76
C ASP A 663 -8.15 4.12 21.66
N LEU A 664 -7.22 3.53 22.38
CA LEU A 664 -6.95 2.08 22.34
C LEU A 664 -7.74 1.29 23.40
N THR A 665 -8.74 1.88 24.05
CA THR A 665 -9.56 1.19 25.07
C THR A 665 -10.40 0.04 24.50
N SER A 666 -10.71 0.08 23.20
CA SER A 666 -11.39 -0.99 22.48
C SER A 666 -10.43 -2.01 21.79
N GLY A 667 -9.12 -1.86 22.02
CA GLY A 667 -8.09 -2.70 21.46
C GLY A 667 -7.67 -2.35 20.03
N ILE A 668 -7.11 -3.33 19.32
CA ILE A 668 -6.64 -3.21 17.93
C ILE A 668 -7.52 -4.08 17.03
N HIS A 669 -7.95 -3.52 15.92
CA HIS A 669 -8.86 -4.16 14.98
C HIS A 669 -8.11 -4.55 13.70
N CYS A 670 -7.89 -5.84 13.46
CA CYS A 670 -7.37 -6.33 12.18
C CYS A 670 -8.47 -6.26 11.12
N GLY A 671 -8.26 -5.45 10.09
CA GLY A 671 -9.14 -5.37 8.94
C GLY A 671 -8.86 -6.53 7.99
N LEU A 672 -9.74 -7.51 8.00
CA LEU A 672 -9.60 -8.73 7.19
C LEU A 672 -9.90 -8.47 5.72
N PHE A 673 -10.91 -7.65 5.48
CA PHE A 673 -11.37 -7.24 4.14
C PHE A 673 -12.16 -5.95 4.23
N ASN A 674 -12.05 -5.10 3.23
CA ASN A 674 -13.04 -4.05 2.95
C ASN A 674 -13.06 -3.69 1.45
N ASN A 675 -14.18 -3.15 0.98
CA ASN A 675 -14.32 -2.58 -0.34
C ASN A 675 -14.72 -1.10 -0.27
N ALA A 676 -14.30 -0.40 0.78
CA ALA A 676 -14.75 0.97 1.06
C ALA A 676 -14.28 2.00 0.03
N TRP A 677 -13.13 1.79 -0.59
CA TRP A 677 -12.58 2.75 -1.52
C TRP A 677 -13.19 2.66 -2.93
N GLY A 678 -13.19 3.79 -3.66
CA GLY A 678 -13.82 3.94 -4.95
C GLY A 678 -12.88 4.07 -6.15
N THR A 679 -11.57 4.24 -5.97
CA THR A 679 -10.63 4.55 -7.06
C THR A 679 -10.24 3.34 -7.94
N ASN A 680 -9.13 2.66 -7.67
CA ASN A 680 -8.64 1.52 -8.46
C ASN A 680 -8.58 0.20 -7.67
N TYR A 681 -8.97 0.23 -6.40
CA TYR A 681 -9.02 -0.93 -5.52
C TYR A 681 -10.15 -1.89 -5.88
N ILE A 682 -10.09 -3.10 -5.33
CA ILE A 682 -11.12 -4.11 -5.56
C ILE A 682 -12.44 -3.66 -4.94
N MET A 683 -13.48 -3.54 -5.78
CA MET A 683 -14.78 -3.01 -5.39
C MET A 683 -15.79 -4.08 -4.99
N TRP A 684 -15.49 -5.35 -5.25
CA TRP A 684 -16.29 -6.51 -4.85
C TRP A 684 -15.42 -7.74 -4.70
N PHE A 685 -15.74 -8.57 -3.72
CA PHE A 685 -15.00 -9.78 -3.43
C PHE A 685 -15.97 -10.86 -2.95
N GLY A 686 -15.97 -12.02 -3.59
CA GLY A 686 -16.87 -13.15 -3.30
C GLY A 686 -16.13 -14.49 -3.17
N GLU A 687 -14.79 -14.46 -3.06
CA GLU A 687 -14.01 -15.68 -2.84
C GLU A 687 -13.97 -16.04 -1.35
N ASP A 688 -13.76 -17.32 -1.04
CA ASP A 688 -13.55 -17.79 0.33
C ASP A 688 -12.23 -17.23 0.88
N MET A 689 -12.17 -16.99 2.19
CA MET A 689 -11.03 -16.34 2.85
C MET A 689 -10.56 -17.14 4.05
N ARG A 690 -9.26 -17.11 4.29
CA ARG A 690 -8.60 -17.59 5.50
C ARG A 690 -7.61 -16.54 5.97
N PHE A 691 -7.57 -16.32 7.30
CA PHE A 691 -6.64 -15.40 7.95
C PHE A 691 -5.96 -16.07 9.11
N ARG A 692 -4.62 -16.04 9.09
CA ARG A 692 -3.79 -16.72 10.11
C ARG A 692 -3.13 -15.68 11.02
N PHE A 693 -3.10 -16.00 12.30
CA PHE A 693 -2.45 -15.20 13.34
C PHE A 693 -1.67 -16.09 14.29
N LEU A 694 -0.58 -15.55 14.83
CA LEU A 694 0.12 -16.14 15.97
C LEU A 694 -0.05 -15.20 17.16
N MET A 695 -0.55 -15.72 18.27
CA MET A 695 -0.75 -14.94 19.49
C MET A 695 0.15 -15.50 20.59
N ARG A 696 1.01 -14.66 21.16
CA ARG A 696 1.87 -14.94 22.30
C ARG A 696 1.42 -14.11 23.47
N ALA A 697 1.27 -14.74 24.65
CA ALA A 697 0.64 -14.09 25.80
C ALA A 697 1.27 -14.52 27.13
#